data_1b1bf01e11515bc2293063be37b94f36
#
_entry.id   1b1bf01e11515bc2293063be37b94f36
#
_cell.length_a   1.000
_cell.length_b   1.000
_cell.length_c   1.000
_cell.angle_alpha   90.00
_cell.angle_beta   90.00
_cell.angle_gamma   90.00
#
_symmetry.space_group_name_H-M   'P 1'
#
loop_
_entity.id
_entity.type
_entity.pdbx_description
1 polymer ?
#
loop_
_entity_poly.entity_id
_entity_poly.type
_entity_poly.pdbx_seq_one_letter_code
_entity_poly.pdbx_strand_id
1 'polypeptide(L)'
;MNSITEIPRIPRCFILIVVLSQNARSEESEKDDLDLIYGSEEMQSIAAGHPIPQNLSPSVTSVITSKDIDRIGARQLLDVLEYLPGVHVSTARSGHSVIGFRGIYSETNSQVLILINGIPLRNNLIGGKPLEWTMPVKNISHIEVIRGPGSMLYGGDATTGVINVVLKTGKALQGGDVGGFFGSQDTYQGWAEYGNQKGDWEYAFAFQDGTTTGNRGKIDQDAQTLLDRQFGTHVSNAPGYSNNGRGDIDARIDVAYKDWIRLRAGYQGFDHVQTNEGAALALDNTGWTNEDIYNLDLSLNDKVTDALTNNTTFYFLGQQSKADVNLLPAGTMGGLLPQGEKSLVSGFQGTTGLTTQFNYAGIKKHYVTAGTGLIYNWIADPSNKINAIITPAFIQQINLTEVSALGIDPLQKTKNRTNFYALIQDEWNFATDFYLTTGLRYDYYSDLEPGFSPRASLVWNVNPYLTTKLLYSRAFRPASFFEKNQPLNPGTNIKSETVNTVEFQVENRWSPDLKTSTNVYWFELDNLITSINATAANPVAFINNQPVDGVGLETEGHYQFNDHLTLSVNYSYQGLPNRNAIGFLPGHMIKALINWEFTKGWILGSQLNWIGERKRPANDPRPNLGDYFIAGLTLSTKIAEPLEFSLRANNIFGTNAKEPSINPFLLPGDVPVTGRSVLGQIKWSF
;
A
#
# COMPACT_ATOMS: atom_id res chain seq x y z
N MET A 1 -28.39 25.28 -31.88
CA MET A 1 -27.47 25.08 -32.99
C MET A 1 -26.15 25.65 -32.59
N ASN A 2 -25.26 24.81 -32.16
CA ASN A 2 -23.81 24.87 -32.30
C ASN A 2 -23.27 23.58 -31.67
N SER A 3 -22.98 22.65 -32.55
CA SER A 3 -22.30 21.38 -32.25
C SER A 3 -20.85 21.69 -31.92
N ILE A 4 -20.41 21.41 -30.70
CA ILE A 4 -18.99 21.35 -30.36
C ILE A 4 -18.55 19.90 -30.67
N THR A 5 -17.85 19.77 -31.79
CA THR A 5 -17.20 18.55 -32.23
C THR A 5 -16.12 18.19 -31.21
N GLU A 6 -16.23 16.96 -30.67
CA GLU A 6 -15.16 16.31 -29.91
C GLU A 6 -13.90 16.18 -30.79
N ILE A 7 -12.82 16.80 -30.32
CA ILE A 7 -11.49 16.61 -30.91
C ILE A 7 -10.94 15.30 -30.35
N PRO A 8 -10.59 14.29 -31.19
CA PRO A 8 -9.96 13.08 -30.72
C PRO A 8 -8.59 13.40 -30.11
N ARG A 9 -8.37 12.96 -28.89
CA ARG A 9 -7.09 13.12 -28.18
C ARG A 9 -5.98 12.37 -28.94
N ILE A 10 -5.07 13.12 -29.51
CA ILE A 10 -3.81 12.60 -30.09
C ILE A 10 -2.94 12.15 -28.93
N PRO A 11 -2.37 10.94 -28.95
CA PRO A 11 -1.39 10.51 -27.96
C PRO A 11 -0.18 11.46 -28.04
N ARG A 12 0.17 12.08 -26.93
CA ARG A 12 1.34 12.93 -26.80
C ARG A 12 2.60 12.08 -26.96
N CYS A 13 3.07 11.91 -28.19
CA CYS A 13 4.41 11.37 -28.45
C CYS A 13 5.45 12.41 -28.03
N PHE A 14 6.16 12.13 -26.93
CA PHE A 14 7.34 12.90 -26.56
C PHE A 14 8.50 12.57 -27.49
N ILE A 15 8.98 13.55 -28.22
CA ILE A 15 10.28 13.50 -28.90
C ILE A 15 11.31 13.99 -27.89
N LEU A 16 12.04 13.06 -27.28
CA LEU A 16 13.18 13.36 -26.42
C LEU A 16 14.44 13.40 -27.27
N ILE A 17 15.09 14.57 -27.38
CA ILE A 17 16.42 14.70 -28.02
C ILE A 17 17.45 14.21 -26.99
N VAL A 18 18.04 13.04 -27.24
CA VAL A 18 19.09 12.44 -26.42
C VAL A 18 20.45 12.90 -26.99
N VAL A 19 21.23 13.62 -26.20
CA VAL A 19 22.64 13.87 -26.46
C VAL A 19 23.45 12.71 -25.88
N LEU A 20 24.03 11.91 -26.75
CA LEU A 20 24.85 10.75 -26.39
C LEU A 20 26.24 11.22 -25.88
N SER A 21 26.59 10.81 -24.66
CA SER A 21 27.97 10.70 -24.21
C SER A 21 28.25 9.27 -23.76
N GLN A 22 29.13 8.60 -24.46
CA GLN A 22 29.59 7.24 -24.12
C GLN A 22 30.55 7.29 -22.95
N ASN A 23 30.25 6.60 -21.85
CA ASN A 23 31.24 6.05 -20.95
C ASN A 23 30.59 4.89 -20.16
N ALA A 24 30.90 3.67 -20.56
CA ALA A 24 30.56 2.46 -19.82
C ALA A 24 31.51 2.29 -18.64
N ARG A 25 30.99 2.06 -17.44
CA ARG A 25 31.74 1.53 -16.29
C ARG A 25 30.92 0.49 -15.53
N SER A 26 31.62 -0.50 -15.03
CA SER A 26 31.19 -1.77 -14.50
C SER A 26 30.52 -1.70 -13.11
N GLU A 27 29.45 -2.47 -12.92
CA GLU A 27 28.60 -2.63 -11.73
C GLU A 27 29.21 -3.46 -10.57
N GLU A 28 30.49 -3.80 -10.58
CA GLU A 28 31.03 -4.86 -9.70
C GLU A 28 31.58 -4.40 -8.33
N SER A 29 31.74 -3.11 -8.03
CA SER A 29 32.61 -2.73 -6.89
C SER A 29 31.95 -2.45 -5.53
N GLU A 30 30.64 -2.26 -5.43
CA GLU A 30 29.98 -1.98 -4.13
C GLU A 30 29.38 -3.23 -3.46
N LYS A 31 29.11 -4.26 -4.23
CA LYS A 31 28.57 -5.53 -3.73
C LYS A 31 29.60 -6.31 -2.92
N ASP A 32 30.86 -6.21 -3.32
CA ASP A 32 31.97 -6.97 -2.72
C ASP A 32 32.30 -6.54 -1.27
N ASP A 33 32.15 -5.26 -0.92
CA ASP A 33 32.51 -4.78 0.43
C ASP A 33 31.43 -5.10 1.49
N LEU A 34 30.16 -5.12 1.14
CA LEU A 34 29.08 -5.51 2.05
C LEU A 34 28.95 -7.03 2.18
N ASP A 35 29.14 -7.76 1.10
CA ASP A 35 29.18 -9.23 1.09
C ASP A 35 30.40 -9.77 1.84
N LEU A 36 31.50 -9.02 1.92
CA LEU A 36 32.72 -9.38 2.69
C LEU A 36 32.53 -9.20 4.21
N ILE A 37 31.69 -8.24 4.63
CA ILE A 37 31.49 -7.91 6.05
C ILE A 37 30.34 -8.71 6.67
N TYR A 38 29.28 -8.99 5.94
CA TYR A 38 28.04 -9.57 6.48
C TYR A 38 27.59 -10.87 5.78
N GLY A 39 28.35 -11.38 4.80
CA GLY A 39 27.87 -12.44 3.92
C GLY A 39 26.75 -11.92 3.02
N SER A 40 26.07 -12.78 2.30
CA SER A 40 24.94 -12.44 1.42
C SER A 40 23.63 -12.11 2.19
N GLU A 41 23.72 -11.50 3.38
CA GLU A 41 22.52 -11.16 4.18
C GLU A 41 21.97 -9.80 3.75
N GLU A 42 20.67 -9.78 3.46
CA GLU A 42 19.99 -8.55 3.09
C GLU A 42 19.94 -7.57 4.27
N MET A 43 20.50 -6.39 4.07
CA MET A 43 20.43 -5.30 5.05
C MET A 43 19.07 -4.61 4.97
N GLN A 44 18.53 -4.22 6.11
CA GLN A 44 17.27 -3.49 6.21
C GLN A 44 17.32 -2.49 7.36
N SER A 45 16.55 -1.41 7.27
CA SER A 45 16.53 -0.36 8.28
C SER A 45 15.16 -0.20 8.95
N ILE A 46 14.12 -0.70 8.33
CA ILE A 46 12.72 -0.49 8.73
C ILE A 46 12.42 -0.93 10.18
N ALA A 47 13.06 -1.99 10.67
CA ALA A 47 12.75 -2.56 11.99
C ALA A 47 13.59 -1.99 13.15
N ALA A 48 14.75 -1.44 12.86
CA ALA A 48 15.68 -0.92 13.88
C ALA A 48 15.79 0.62 13.87
N GLY A 49 15.46 1.25 12.74
CA GLY A 49 15.70 2.69 12.51
C GLY A 49 17.13 2.99 12.04
N HIS A 50 17.93 1.97 11.80
CA HIS A 50 19.27 2.02 11.22
C HIS A 50 19.56 0.70 10.48
N PRO A 51 20.53 0.65 9.54
CA PRO A 51 20.84 -0.56 8.79
C PRO A 51 21.33 -1.71 9.69
N ILE A 52 20.65 -2.85 9.61
CA ILE A 52 21.01 -4.10 10.30
C ILE A 52 20.77 -5.30 9.39
N PRO A 53 21.49 -6.41 9.58
CA PRO A 53 21.19 -7.68 8.91
C PRO A 53 19.76 -8.17 9.24
N GLN A 54 19.08 -8.77 8.28
CA GLN A 54 17.69 -9.23 8.43
C GLN A 54 17.53 -10.25 9.56
N ASN A 55 18.50 -11.16 9.74
CA ASN A 55 18.47 -12.18 10.80
C ASN A 55 18.53 -11.56 12.22
N LEU A 56 19.15 -10.38 12.40
CA LEU A 56 19.19 -9.65 13.66
C LEU A 56 17.99 -8.71 13.86
N SER A 57 17.12 -8.61 12.89
CA SER A 57 15.94 -7.75 12.94
C SER A 57 15.10 -8.01 14.19
N PRO A 58 14.73 -6.96 14.96
CA PRO A 58 13.83 -7.08 16.11
C PRO A 58 12.34 -7.17 15.70
N SER A 59 12.06 -7.50 14.46
CA SER A 59 10.72 -7.74 13.89
C SER A 59 10.80 -8.80 12.80
N VAL A 60 9.66 -9.38 12.44
CA VAL A 60 9.56 -10.23 11.24
C VAL A 60 9.54 -9.32 10.01
N THR A 61 10.54 -9.43 9.15
CA THR A 61 10.71 -8.53 8.00
C THR A 61 10.86 -9.30 6.69
N SER A 62 10.54 -8.62 5.60
CA SER A 62 10.86 -9.05 4.24
C SER A 62 11.51 -7.89 3.48
N VAL A 63 12.49 -8.18 2.65
CA VAL A 63 13.11 -7.24 1.72
C VAL A 63 12.87 -7.75 0.30
N ILE A 64 12.46 -6.88 -0.61
CA ILE A 64 12.23 -7.20 -2.01
C ILE A 64 13.10 -6.27 -2.84
N THR A 65 14.04 -6.82 -3.57
CA THR A 65 15.00 -6.06 -4.37
C THR A 65 14.42 -5.63 -5.72
N SER A 66 15.06 -4.65 -6.37
CA SER A 66 14.70 -4.29 -7.76
C SER A 66 14.81 -5.47 -8.73
N LYS A 67 15.73 -6.41 -8.48
CA LYS A 67 15.86 -7.65 -9.28
C LYS A 67 14.64 -8.55 -9.12
N ASP A 68 14.10 -8.70 -7.91
CA ASP A 68 12.88 -9.49 -7.67
C ASP A 68 11.67 -8.85 -8.33
N ILE A 69 11.57 -7.51 -8.28
CA ILE A 69 10.55 -6.73 -8.95
C ILE A 69 10.57 -6.97 -10.48
N ASP A 70 11.75 -6.93 -11.09
CA ASP A 70 11.90 -7.16 -12.52
C ASP A 70 11.61 -8.63 -12.92
N ARG A 71 12.01 -9.61 -12.10
CA ARG A 71 11.71 -11.04 -12.31
C ARG A 71 10.21 -11.37 -12.24
N ILE A 72 9.48 -10.69 -11.37
CA ILE A 72 8.00 -10.76 -11.32
C ILE A 72 7.41 -10.11 -12.57
N GLY A 73 8.12 -9.17 -13.19
CA GLY A 73 7.59 -8.33 -14.27
C GLY A 73 6.54 -7.34 -13.77
N ALA A 74 6.69 -6.89 -12.52
CA ALA A 74 5.74 -6.00 -11.88
C ALA A 74 5.70 -4.62 -12.56
N ARG A 75 4.50 -4.03 -12.63
CA ARG A 75 4.26 -2.68 -13.09
C ARG A 75 4.00 -1.72 -11.92
N GLN A 76 3.32 -2.22 -10.90
CA GLN A 76 2.91 -1.48 -9.71
C GLN A 76 3.38 -2.18 -8.44
N LEU A 77 3.55 -1.44 -7.35
CA LEU A 77 3.93 -1.95 -6.03
C LEU A 77 3.05 -3.14 -5.59
N LEU A 78 1.75 -3.05 -5.83
CA LEU A 78 0.78 -4.08 -5.44
C LEU A 78 1.01 -5.43 -6.13
N ASP A 79 1.53 -5.43 -7.36
CA ASP A 79 1.91 -6.66 -8.08
C ASP A 79 3.00 -7.45 -7.32
N VAL A 80 3.80 -6.75 -6.53
CA VAL A 80 4.91 -7.32 -5.76
C VAL A 80 4.44 -7.77 -4.37
N LEU A 81 3.67 -6.92 -3.69
CA LEU A 81 3.21 -7.17 -2.32
C LEU A 81 2.35 -8.44 -2.21
N GLU A 82 1.60 -8.79 -3.27
CA GLU A 82 0.80 -10.00 -3.31
C GLU A 82 1.61 -11.28 -3.08
N TYR A 83 2.92 -11.29 -3.34
CA TYR A 83 3.76 -12.48 -3.14
C TYR A 83 4.39 -12.60 -1.75
N LEU A 84 4.14 -11.65 -0.85
CA LEU A 84 4.61 -11.73 0.53
C LEU A 84 3.77 -12.70 1.38
N PRO A 85 4.39 -13.40 2.37
CA PRO A 85 3.65 -14.18 3.35
C PRO A 85 2.69 -13.32 4.16
N GLY A 86 1.49 -13.84 4.44
CA GLY A 86 0.49 -13.16 5.25
C GLY A 86 -0.18 -11.93 4.61
N VAL A 87 0.20 -11.56 3.38
CA VAL A 87 -0.35 -10.42 2.64
C VAL A 87 -1.32 -10.89 1.57
N HIS A 88 -2.44 -10.21 1.42
CA HIS A 88 -3.36 -10.41 0.30
C HIS A 88 -3.79 -9.06 -0.27
N VAL A 89 -3.63 -8.88 -1.58
CA VAL A 89 -4.05 -7.69 -2.30
C VAL A 89 -5.42 -7.95 -2.93
N SER A 90 -6.42 -7.29 -2.42
CA SER A 90 -7.81 -7.36 -2.86
C SER A 90 -8.23 -6.06 -3.56
N THR A 91 -9.42 -6.06 -4.13
CA THR A 91 -10.04 -4.86 -4.71
C THR A 91 -11.35 -4.57 -3.98
N ALA A 92 -11.49 -3.36 -3.47
CA ALA A 92 -12.74 -2.89 -2.89
C ALA A 92 -13.79 -2.65 -3.99
N ARG A 93 -15.07 -2.58 -3.60
CA ARG A 93 -16.18 -2.32 -4.52
C ARG A 93 -16.05 -1.03 -5.34
N SER A 94 -15.43 -0.01 -4.81
CA SER A 94 -15.14 1.25 -5.52
C SER A 94 -13.90 1.20 -6.43
N GLY A 95 -13.32 0.02 -6.65
CA GLY A 95 -12.21 -0.20 -7.58
C GLY A 95 -10.82 0.02 -7.01
N HIS A 96 -10.69 0.66 -5.84
CA HIS A 96 -9.38 0.86 -5.22
C HIS A 96 -8.82 -0.42 -4.59
N SER A 97 -7.51 -0.51 -4.51
CA SER A 97 -6.82 -1.68 -3.97
C SER A 97 -6.74 -1.66 -2.46
N VAL A 98 -6.94 -2.83 -1.86
CA VAL A 98 -6.86 -3.09 -0.42
C VAL A 98 -5.72 -4.06 -0.14
N ILE A 99 -4.90 -3.74 0.85
CA ILE A 99 -3.79 -4.59 1.29
C ILE A 99 -4.20 -5.19 2.65
N GLY A 100 -4.52 -6.46 2.66
CA GLY A 100 -4.81 -7.21 3.88
C GLY A 100 -3.54 -7.83 4.45
N PHE A 101 -3.34 -7.69 5.77
CA PHE A 101 -2.24 -8.30 6.51
C PHE A 101 -2.77 -9.21 7.60
N ARG A 102 -2.29 -10.47 7.65
CA ARG A 102 -2.53 -11.40 8.76
C ARG A 102 -4.02 -11.54 9.15
N GLY A 103 -4.90 -11.53 8.15
CA GLY A 103 -6.34 -11.67 8.37
C GLY A 103 -7.07 -10.39 8.75
N ILE A 104 -6.39 -9.27 8.94
CA ILE A 104 -7.00 -7.99 9.27
C ILE A 104 -7.26 -7.22 7.98
N TYR A 105 -8.52 -6.84 7.77
CA TYR A 105 -9.02 -6.16 6.57
C TYR A 105 -9.64 -4.81 6.91
N SER A 106 -9.29 -3.80 6.14
CA SER A 106 -9.96 -2.49 6.14
C SER A 106 -10.03 -1.98 4.71
N GLU A 107 -11.21 -1.57 4.24
CA GLU A 107 -11.37 -0.97 2.90
C GLU A 107 -10.49 0.26 2.70
N THR A 108 -10.15 0.99 3.76
CA THR A 108 -9.33 2.19 3.71
C THR A 108 -7.83 1.94 3.94
N ASN A 109 -7.41 0.67 4.16
CA ASN A 109 -6.03 0.29 4.52
C ASN A 109 -5.49 0.98 5.78
N SER A 110 -6.35 1.34 6.71
CA SER A 110 -5.99 2.18 7.85
C SER A 110 -5.11 1.48 8.90
N GLN A 111 -4.92 0.17 8.82
CA GLN A 111 -4.04 -0.62 9.69
C GLN A 111 -2.65 -0.89 9.10
N VAL A 112 -2.41 -0.51 7.84
CA VAL A 112 -1.13 -0.71 7.14
C VAL A 112 -0.50 0.64 6.84
N LEU A 113 0.67 0.90 7.40
CA LEU A 113 1.41 2.13 7.14
C LEU A 113 2.31 1.98 5.92
N ILE A 114 2.16 2.88 4.95
CA ILE A 114 3.05 2.98 3.80
C ILE A 114 3.98 4.17 3.99
N LEU A 115 5.26 3.93 3.74
CA LEU A 115 6.30 4.94 3.76
C LEU A 115 6.93 5.06 2.36
N ILE A 116 7.32 6.26 1.98
CA ILE A 116 8.21 6.50 0.83
C ILE A 116 9.49 7.11 1.39
N ASN A 117 10.61 6.40 1.29
CA ASN A 117 11.89 6.78 1.89
C ASN A 117 11.77 7.12 3.40
N GLY A 118 10.98 6.35 4.14
CA GLY A 118 10.74 6.57 5.57
C GLY A 118 9.69 7.63 5.92
N ILE A 119 9.15 8.39 4.95
CA ILE A 119 8.12 9.40 5.16
C ILE A 119 6.73 8.79 5.04
N PRO A 120 5.86 8.92 6.07
CA PRO A 120 4.52 8.36 6.04
C PRO A 120 3.63 8.94 4.94
N LEU A 121 3.03 8.07 4.13
CA LEU A 121 1.99 8.41 3.16
C LEU A 121 0.63 8.12 3.80
N ARG A 122 -0.09 9.17 4.18
CA ARG A 122 -1.34 9.06 4.93
C ARG A 122 -2.46 9.91 4.35
N ASN A 123 -3.65 9.37 4.30
CA ASN A 123 -4.89 10.13 4.09
C ASN A 123 -5.47 10.55 5.47
N ASN A 124 -5.50 11.83 5.75
CA ASN A 124 -5.93 12.35 7.05
C ASN A 124 -7.43 12.19 7.29
N LEU A 125 -8.23 12.21 6.22
CA LEU A 125 -9.69 12.11 6.31
C LEU A 125 -10.13 10.71 6.74
N ILE A 126 -9.68 9.67 6.02
CA ILE A 126 -10.18 8.29 6.17
C ILE A 126 -9.20 7.36 6.89
N GLY A 127 -7.95 7.79 7.09
CA GLY A 127 -6.85 6.94 7.55
C GLY A 127 -6.26 6.08 6.42
N GLY A 128 -5.09 5.47 6.67
CA GLY A 128 -4.41 4.64 5.68
C GLY A 128 -3.83 5.42 4.49
N LYS A 129 -3.61 4.74 3.38
CA LYS A 129 -3.11 5.38 2.15
C LYS A 129 -4.20 6.19 1.44
N PRO A 130 -3.83 7.16 0.58
CA PRO A 130 -4.79 7.76 -0.36
C PRO A 130 -5.49 6.68 -1.19
N LEU A 131 -6.81 6.82 -1.43
CA LEU A 131 -7.62 5.73 -2.01
C LEU A 131 -7.12 5.31 -3.39
N GLU A 132 -6.90 6.29 -4.27
CA GLU A 132 -6.51 6.04 -5.65
C GLU A 132 -5.02 5.76 -5.83
N TRP A 133 -4.26 5.91 -4.75
CA TRP A 133 -2.81 5.78 -4.79
C TRP A 133 -2.35 4.38 -5.19
N THR A 134 -1.47 4.37 -6.15
CA THR A 134 -0.61 3.24 -6.50
C THR A 134 0.81 3.76 -6.73
N MET A 135 1.79 2.87 -6.76
CA MET A 135 3.18 3.23 -6.94
C MET A 135 3.80 2.46 -8.10
N PRO A 136 4.27 3.15 -9.16
CA PRO A 136 5.05 2.50 -10.21
C PRO A 136 6.39 1.99 -9.65
N VAL A 137 6.85 0.84 -10.18
CA VAL A 137 8.00 0.15 -9.59
C VAL A 137 9.36 0.55 -10.16
N LYS A 138 9.44 1.25 -11.29
CA LYS A 138 10.72 1.44 -11.99
C LYS A 138 11.73 2.28 -11.21
N ASN A 139 11.27 3.26 -10.45
CA ASN A 139 12.12 4.08 -9.57
C ASN A 139 12.33 3.45 -8.17
N ILE A 140 11.91 2.20 -7.94
CA ILE A 140 12.09 1.53 -6.64
C ILE A 140 13.45 0.84 -6.62
N SER A 141 14.26 1.16 -5.60
CA SER A 141 15.50 0.45 -5.29
C SER A 141 15.20 -0.88 -4.61
N HIS A 142 14.45 -0.83 -3.53
CA HIS A 142 13.96 -2.01 -2.79
C HIS A 142 12.75 -1.64 -1.95
N ILE A 143 12.05 -2.66 -1.47
CA ILE A 143 10.90 -2.52 -0.59
C ILE A 143 11.22 -3.27 0.70
N GLU A 144 11.13 -2.58 1.83
CA GLU A 144 11.26 -3.18 3.15
C GLU A 144 9.86 -3.32 3.77
N VAL A 145 9.57 -4.47 4.36
CA VAL A 145 8.25 -4.73 4.96
C VAL A 145 8.40 -5.29 6.37
N ILE A 146 7.77 -4.65 7.37
CA ILE A 146 7.50 -5.28 8.66
C ILE A 146 6.17 -6.02 8.54
N ARG A 147 6.18 -7.32 8.83
CA ARG A 147 4.97 -8.15 8.94
C ARG A 147 4.57 -8.19 10.41
N GLY A 148 3.71 -7.26 10.84
CA GLY A 148 3.28 -7.07 12.22
C GLY A 148 3.40 -5.63 12.70
N PRO A 149 3.24 -5.38 14.02
CA PRO A 149 3.24 -4.04 14.59
C PRO A 149 4.57 -3.28 14.42
N GLY A 150 4.49 -2.03 13.93
CA GLY A 150 5.63 -1.12 13.74
C GLY A 150 5.53 0.20 14.49
N SER A 151 4.49 0.39 15.33
CA SER A 151 4.20 1.69 15.96
C SER A 151 5.30 2.23 16.86
N MET A 152 6.19 1.37 17.39
CA MET A 152 7.31 1.82 18.23
C MET A 152 8.23 2.79 17.46
N LEU A 153 8.50 2.57 16.19
CA LEU A 153 9.29 3.51 15.36
C LEU A 153 8.40 4.52 14.63
N TYR A 154 7.28 4.07 14.07
CA TYR A 154 6.51 4.82 13.08
C TYR A 154 5.22 5.45 13.61
N GLY A 155 4.82 5.14 14.86
CA GLY A 155 3.60 5.68 15.48
C GLY A 155 2.31 5.07 14.93
N GLY A 156 1.27 5.88 14.86
CA GLY A 156 -0.08 5.43 14.49
C GLY A 156 -0.17 4.83 13.08
N ASP A 157 -1.16 3.96 12.85
CA ASP A 157 -1.47 3.21 11.62
C ASP A 157 -0.51 2.06 11.29
N ALA A 158 0.60 1.92 12.00
CA ALA A 158 1.55 0.81 11.85
C ALA A 158 1.12 -0.41 12.71
N THR A 159 -0.15 -0.85 12.60
CA THR A 159 -0.71 -1.88 13.49
C THR A 159 -0.51 -3.29 12.98
N THR A 160 -0.67 -3.54 11.68
CA THR A 160 -0.60 -4.88 11.10
C THR A 160 0.59 -5.06 10.17
N GLY A 161 1.10 -3.97 9.61
CA GLY A 161 2.27 -3.97 8.76
C GLY A 161 2.79 -2.56 8.48
N VAL A 162 4.06 -2.49 8.12
CA VAL A 162 4.71 -1.28 7.58
C VAL A 162 5.39 -1.63 6.28
N ILE A 163 5.16 -0.85 5.25
CA ILE A 163 5.76 -1.00 3.93
C ILE A 163 6.57 0.26 3.64
N ASN A 164 7.89 0.16 3.57
CA ASN A 164 8.76 1.25 3.18
C ASN A 164 9.26 1.06 1.76
N VAL A 165 8.86 1.95 0.87
CA VAL A 165 9.33 2.00 -0.51
C VAL A 165 10.56 2.89 -0.57
N VAL A 166 11.72 2.29 -0.80
CA VAL A 166 12.98 3.02 -0.94
C VAL A 166 13.24 3.27 -2.42
N LEU A 167 13.39 4.54 -2.78
CA LEU A 167 13.60 4.97 -4.17
C LEU A 167 15.08 4.93 -4.55
N LYS A 168 15.36 4.78 -5.85
CA LYS A 168 16.71 4.84 -6.38
C LYS A 168 17.30 6.23 -6.20
N THR A 169 18.56 6.28 -5.79
CA THR A 169 19.35 7.51 -5.65
C THR A 169 20.28 7.68 -6.85
N GLY A 170 20.93 8.82 -6.95
CA GLY A 170 21.91 9.09 -8.01
C GLY A 170 23.07 8.10 -8.00
N LYS A 171 23.51 7.70 -6.80
CA LYS A 171 24.56 6.71 -6.59
C LYS A 171 24.11 5.30 -7.02
N ALA A 172 22.85 4.97 -6.85
CA ALA A 172 22.28 3.68 -7.27
C ALA A 172 22.05 3.60 -8.79
N LEU A 173 21.72 4.71 -9.44
CA LEU A 173 21.45 4.76 -10.88
C LEU A 173 22.72 4.78 -11.72
N GLN A 174 23.65 5.67 -11.44
CA GLN A 174 24.90 5.90 -12.20
C GLN A 174 24.74 5.87 -13.73
N GLY A 175 23.64 6.42 -14.22
CA GLY A 175 23.20 6.40 -15.61
C GLY A 175 21.71 6.64 -15.70
N GLY A 176 21.08 6.15 -16.74
CA GLY A 176 19.65 6.30 -16.91
C GLY A 176 18.99 5.13 -17.62
N ASP A 177 17.70 5.00 -17.40
CA ASP A 177 16.82 4.07 -18.09
C ASP A 177 15.65 4.83 -18.72
N VAL A 178 15.26 4.42 -19.91
CA VAL A 178 14.05 4.85 -20.58
C VAL A 178 13.30 3.61 -21.10
N GLY A 179 11.99 3.61 -20.99
CA GLY A 179 11.23 2.47 -21.48
C GLY A 179 9.73 2.66 -21.47
N GLY A 180 9.01 1.61 -21.82
CA GLY A 180 7.55 1.61 -21.84
C GLY A 180 6.95 0.23 -21.67
N PHE A 181 5.72 0.21 -21.13
CA PHE A 181 4.81 -0.94 -21.12
C PHE A 181 3.69 -0.71 -22.12
N PHE A 182 3.23 -1.80 -22.71
CA PHE A 182 2.09 -1.80 -23.60
C PHE A 182 1.38 -3.17 -23.56
N GLY A 183 0.08 -3.19 -23.65
CA GLY A 183 -0.63 -4.47 -23.67
C GLY A 183 -2.13 -4.42 -23.38
N SER A 184 -2.62 -5.48 -22.80
CA SER A 184 -4.03 -5.69 -22.48
C SER A 184 -4.64 -4.54 -21.71
N GLN A 185 -5.98 -4.36 -21.82
CA GLN A 185 -6.74 -3.31 -21.15
C GLN A 185 -6.30 -1.90 -21.59
N ASP A 186 -5.89 -1.77 -22.85
CA ASP A 186 -5.39 -0.53 -23.45
C ASP A 186 -4.33 0.14 -22.54
N THR A 187 -3.44 -0.70 -21.97
CA THR A 187 -2.40 -0.23 -21.05
C THR A 187 -1.22 0.28 -21.84
N TYR A 188 -0.89 1.54 -21.61
CA TYR A 188 0.30 2.22 -22.14
C TYR A 188 0.97 2.99 -21.02
N GLN A 189 2.27 2.84 -20.88
CA GLN A 189 3.02 3.53 -19.84
C GLN A 189 4.44 3.77 -20.32
N GLY A 190 4.95 4.99 -20.15
CA GLY A 190 6.34 5.35 -20.43
C GLY A 190 7.03 5.80 -19.15
N TRP A 191 8.32 5.52 -19.03
CA TRP A 191 9.15 6.06 -17.95
C TRP A 191 10.51 6.48 -18.44
N ALA A 192 11.13 7.39 -17.69
CA ALA A 192 12.52 7.76 -17.81
C ALA A 192 13.08 8.03 -16.41
N GLU A 193 14.27 7.53 -16.13
CA GLU A 193 15.01 7.85 -14.92
C GLU A 193 16.47 8.10 -15.25
N TYR A 194 17.08 9.01 -14.50
CA TYR A 194 18.50 9.31 -14.61
C TYR A 194 19.06 9.75 -13.28
N GLY A 195 20.25 9.29 -12.94
CA GLY A 195 20.93 9.71 -11.73
C GLY A 195 22.42 9.51 -11.82
N ASN A 196 23.15 10.31 -11.03
CA ASN A 196 24.61 10.23 -10.98
C ASN A 196 25.13 10.85 -9.68
N GLN A 197 26.39 10.56 -9.39
CA GLN A 197 27.17 11.26 -8.37
C GLN A 197 28.36 11.96 -9.04
N LYS A 198 28.50 13.27 -8.79
CA LYS A 198 29.63 14.06 -9.29
C LYS A 198 30.27 14.85 -8.15
N GLY A 199 31.43 14.39 -7.72
CA GLY A 199 32.09 14.93 -6.53
C GLY A 199 31.21 14.70 -5.29
N ASP A 200 30.93 15.78 -4.56
CA ASP A 200 30.10 15.77 -3.34
C ASP A 200 28.58 15.81 -3.62
N TRP A 201 28.17 15.99 -4.87
CA TRP A 201 26.78 16.08 -5.27
C TRP A 201 26.27 14.75 -5.81
N GLU A 202 25.11 14.34 -5.33
CA GLU A 202 24.32 13.21 -5.83
C GLU A 202 22.97 13.75 -6.31
N TYR A 203 22.47 13.26 -7.45
CA TYR A 203 21.16 13.66 -7.97
C TYR A 203 20.50 12.53 -8.74
N ALA A 204 19.19 12.43 -8.60
CA ALA A 204 18.34 11.51 -9.37
C ALA A 204 17.05 12.21 -9.79
N PHE A 205 16.55 11.83 -10.96
CA PHE A 205 15.28 12.25 -11.54
C PHE A 205 14.56 11.02 -12.06
N ALA A 206 13.26 10.94 -11.82
CA ALA A 206 12.41 9.93 -12.41
C ALA A 206 11.10 10.57 -12.86
N PHE A 207 10.60 10.08 -13.98
CA PHE A 207 9.32 10.50 -14.54
C PHE A 207 8.63 9.29 -15.15
N GLN A 208 7.34 9.17 -14.91
CA GLN A 208 6.49 8.15 -15.51
C GLN A 208 5.11 8.74 -15.81
N ASP A 209 4.55 8.32 -16.93
CA ASP A 209 3.18 8.64 -17.34
C ASP A 209 2.52 7.39 -17.93
N GLY A 210 1.25 7.15 -17.63
CA GLY A 210 0.57 5.97 -18.08
C GLY A 210 -0.95 6.07 -18.07
N THR A 211 -1.57 5.14 -18.79
CA THR A 211 -3.02 4.98 -18.83
C THR A 211 -3.40 3.52 -18.98
N THR A 212 -4.58 3.18 -18.49
CA THR A 212 -5.20 1.85 -18.65
C THR A 212 -6.71 1.96 -18.59
N THR A 213 -7.42 1.10 -19.31
CA THR A 213 -8.88 0.93 -19.15
C THR A 213 -9.23 0.02 -17.95
N GLY A 214 -8.21 -0.48 -17.25
CA GLY A 214 -8.35 -1.27 -16.03
C GLY A 214 -8.99 -2.64 -16.23
N ASN A 215 -9.33 -3.27 -15.12
CA ASN A 215 -10.00 -4.58 -15.13
C ASN A 215 -11.41 -4.47 -15.71
N ARG A 216 -11.74 -5.31 -16.68
CA ARG A 216 -13.08 -5.41 -17.28
C ARG A 216 -13.83 -6.65 -16.78
N GLY A 217 -13.76 -6.93 -15.51
CA GLY A 217 -14.58 -7.98 -14.90
C GLY A 217 -16.06 -7.65 -14.98
N LYS A 218 -16.92 -8.68 -15.06
CA LYS A 218 -18.36 -8.50 -15.16
C LYS A 218 -19.00 -8.36 -13.79
N ILE A 219 -19.71 -7.27 -13.56
CA ILE A 219 -20.61 -7.05 -12.42
C ILE A 219 -22.00 -7.52 -12.81
N ASP A 220 -22.49 -8.57 -12.15
CA ASP A 220 -23.77 -9.19 -12.51
C ASP A 220 -24.97 -8.43 -11.90
N GLN A 221 -24.79 -7.89 -10.69
CA GLN A 221 -25.83 -7.18 -9.93
C GLN A 221 -25.20 -6.10 -9.03
N ASP A 222 -25.90 -5.01 -8.89
CA ASP A 222 -25.57 -3.89 -8.00
C ASP A 222 -26.79 -3.49 -7.15
N ALA A 223 -26.68 -2.45 -6.33
CA ALA A 223 -27.80 -1.98 -5.51
C ALA A 223 -28.97 -1.49 -6.38
N GLN A 224 -28.69 -0.87 -7.55
CA GLN A 224 -29.74 -0.44 -8.46
C GLN A 224 -30.54 -1.61 -9.05
N THR A 225 -29.90 -2.75 -9.27
CA THR A 225 -30.60 -3.97 -9.70
C THR A 225 -31.66 -4.41 -8.67
N LEU A 226 -31.42 -4.21 -7.37
CA LEU A 226 -32.40 -4.49 -6.32
C LEU A 226 -33.54 -3.46 -6.32
N LEU A 227 -33.19 -2.18 -6.49
CA LEU A 227 -34.19 -1.10 -6.63
C LEU A 227 -35.07 -1.28 -7.87
N ASP A 228 -34.50 -1.69 -8.99
CA ASP A 228 -35.23 -1.99 -10.22
C ASP A 228 -36.30 -3.06 -10.00
N ARG A 229 -35.96 -4.13 -9.26
CA ARG A 229 -36.92 -5.18 -8.89
C ARG A 229 -38.03 -4.65 -7.97
N GLN A 230 -37.67 -3.76 -7.05
CA GLN A 230 -38.63 -3.17 -6.09
C GLN A 230 -39.60 -2.21 -6.75
N PHE A 231 -39.12 -1.38 -7.68
CA PHE A 231 -39.90 -0.30 -8.32
C PHE A 231 -40.39 -0.67 -9.73
N GLY A 232 -40.06 -1.86 -10.25
CA GLY A 232 -40.43 -2.28 -11.60
C GLY A 232 -39.74 -1.49 -12.71
N THR A 233 -38.51 -1.02 -12.47
CA THR A 233 -37.67 -0.27 -13.41
C THR A 233 -36.54 -1.13 -13.99
N HIS A 234 -35.81 -0.61 -14.97
CA HIS A 234 -34.67 -1.27 -15.62
C HIS A 234 -33.60 -0.21 -15.94
N VAL A 235 -33.14 0.53 -14.93
CA VAL A 235 -32.19 1.63 -15.11
C VAL A 235 -30.77 1.28 -14.63
N SER A 236 -30.57 0.09 -14.01
CA SER A 236 -29.26 -0.39 -13.63
C SER A 236 -28.37 -0.61 -14.87
N ASN A 237 -27.09 -0.25 -14.77
CA ASN A 237 -26.06 -0.60 -15.74
C ASN A 237 -25.57 -2.07 -15.58
N ALA A 238 -25.95 -2.74 -14.49
CA ALA A 238 -25.66 -4.16 -14.30
C ALA A 238 -26.78 -5.03 -14.92
N PRO A 239 -26.44 -6.19 -15.56
CA PRO A 239 -25.10 -6.73 -15.72
C PRO A 239 -24.25 -5.94 -16.72
N GLY A 240 -23.04 -5.54 -16.30
CA GLY A 240 -22.12 -4.75 -17.10
C GLY A 240 -20.67 -4.96 -16.70
N TYR A 241 -19.75 -4.40 -17.46
CA TYR A 241 -18.32 -4.48 -17.12
C TYR A 241 -17.97 -3.46 -16.07
N SER A 242 -17.07 -3.85 -15.14
CA SER A 242 -16.47 -2.92 -14.19
C SER A 242 -15.76 -1.78 -14.92
N ASN A 243 -15.81 -0.58 -14.33
CA ASN A 243 -15.28 0.65 -14.90
C ASN A 243 -14.22 1.20 -13.93
N ASN A 244 -12.96 0.81 -14.10
CA ASN A 244 -11.85 1.19 -13.22
C ASN A 244 -10.58 1.60 -14.00
N GLY A 245 -10.78 2.19 -15.16
CA GLY A 245 -9.71 2.82 -15.94
C GLY A 245 -9.18 4.07 -15.27
N ARG A 246 -7.95 4.47 -15.63
CA ARG A 246 -7.31 5.67 -15.09
C ARG A 246 -6.09 6.11 -15.91
N GLY A 247 -5.70 7.36 -15.73
CA GLY A 247 -4.38 7.88 -16.04
C GLY A 247 -3.57 8.08 -14.76
N ASP A 248 -2.27 7.88 -14.81
CA ASP A 248 -1.35 8.11 -13.71
C ASP A 248 -0.05 8.78 -14.19
N ILE A 249 0.43 9.75 -13.40
CA ILE A 249 1.72 10.42 -13.59
C ILE A 249 2.50 10.37 -12.28
N ASP A 250 3.81 10.13 -12.36
CA ASP A 250 4.73 10.18 -11.22
C ASP A 250 6.00 10.92 -11.63
N ALA A 251 6.39 11.94 -10.86
CA ALA A 251 7.62 12.70 -11.07
C ALA A 251 8.39 12.84 -9.76
N ARG A 252 9.67 12.53 -9.77
CA ARG A 252 10.54 12.51 -8.59
C ARG A 252 11.84 13.22 -8.82
N ILE A 253 12.30 13.89 -7.77
CA ILE A 253 13.63 14.54 -7.70
C ILE A 253 14.26 14.15 -6.37
N ASP A 254 15.52 13.77 -6.40
CA ASP A 254 16.35 13.49 -5.23
C ASP A 254 17.70 14.19 -5.44
N VAL A 255 18.10 15.06 -4.52
CA VAL A 255 19.37 15.76 -4.56
C VAL A 255 20.02 15.71 -3.19
N ALA A 256 21.26 15.27 -3.14
CA ALA A 256 22.05 15.27 -1.91
C ALA A 256 23.41 15.96 -2.11
N TYR A 257 23.89 16.59 -1.05
CA TYR A 257 25.25 17.12 -0.94
C TYR A 257 25.98 16.40 0.18
N LYS A 258 26.96 15.60 -0.19
CA LYS A 258 27.59 14.63 0.69
C LYS A 258 26.52 13.72 1.33
N ASP A 259 26.83 13.09 2.43
CA ASP A 259 25.84 12.38 3.23
C ASP A 259 25.12 13.29 4.27
N TRP A 260 25.41 14.61 4.20
CA TRP A 260 24.95 15.59 5.19
C TRP A 260 23.54 16.11 4.95
N ILE A 261 23.19 16.50 3.72
CA ILE A 261 21.88 17.09 3.39
C ILE A 261 21.29 16.42 2.16
N ARG A 262 20.01 16.07 2.23
CA ARG A 262 19.24 15.50 1.14
C ARG A 262 17.88 16.18 1.02
N LEU A 263 17.55 16.61 -0.18
CA LEU A 263 16.26 17.17 -0.56
C LEU A 263 15.58 16.23 -1.54
N ARG A 264 14.33 15.85 -1.25
CA ARG A 264 13.50 15.06 -2.16
C ARG A 264 12.18 15.77 -2.40
N ALA A 265 11.72 15.72 -3.64
CA ALA A 265 10.41 16.21 -4.03
C ALA A 265 9.74 15.22 -4.96
N GLY A 266 8.41 15.11 -4.86
CA GLY A 266 7.63 14.25 -5.70
C GLY A 266 6.23 14.78 -5.95
N TYR A 267 5.71 14.43 -7.12
CA TYR A 267 4.35 14.65 -7.53
C TYR A 267 3.78 13.37 -8.10
N GLN A 268 2.59 13.00 -7.66
CA GLN A 268 1.79 11.94 -8.26
C GLN A 268 0.41 12.50 -8.58
N GLY A 269 -0.03 12.29 -9.81
CA GLY A 269 -1.38 12.64 -10.27
C GLY A 269 -2.12 11.40 -10.72
N PHE A 270 -3.37 11.27 -10.31
CA PHE A 270 -4.31 10.24 -10.78
C PHE A 270 -5.49 10.95 -11.42
N ASP A 271 -5.62 10.78 -12.73
CA ASP A 271 -6.63 11.49 -13.52
C ASP A 271 -7.70 10.52 -14.01
N HIS A 272 -8.96 10.96 -13.90
CA HIS A 272 -10.14 10.22 -14.34
C HIS A 272 -10.14 8.75 -13.87
N VAL A 273 -9.76 8.53 -12.59
CA VAL A 273 -9.91 7.21 -11.98
C VAL A 273 -11.39 6.89 -11.92
N GLN A 274 -11.78 5.89 -12.68
CA GLN A 274 -13.17 5.48 -12.80
C GLN A 274 -13.63 4.73 -11.56
N THR A 275 -14.89 4.86 -11.19
CA THR A 275 -15.42 4.53 -9.88
C THR A 275 -16.05 3.14 -9.77
N ASN A 276 -15.76 2.27 -10.74
CA ASN A 276 -16.26 0.88 -10.80
C ASN A 276 -17.78 0.80 -10.71
N GLU A 277 -18.36 0.22 -9.66
CA GLU A 277 -19.79 0.16 -9.40
C GLU A 277 -20.38 1.47 -8.83
N GLY A 278 -19.65 2.57 -8.95
CA GLY A 278 -20.04 3.86 -8.37
C GLY A 278 -19.85 3.89 -6.85
N ALA A 279 -19.05 4.78 -6.35
CA ALA A 279 -18.52 4.92 -4.99
C ALA A 279 -19.34 4.29 -3.83
N ALA A 280 -20.57 3.84 -4.06
CA ALA A 280 -21.40 3.21 -3.06
C ALA A 280 -22.51 2.26 -3.56
N LEU A 281 -23.18 2.53 -4.69
CA LEU A 281 -24.54 1.97 -4.85
C LEU A 281 -24.78 1.26 -6.18
N ALA A 282 -24.25 1.75 -7.30
CA ALA A 282 -24.57 1.24 -8.63
C ALA A 282 -23.35 1.23 -9.54
N LEU A 283 -23.35 0.35 -10.55
CA LEU A 283 -22.32 0.34 -11.60
C LEU A 283 -22.37 1.69 -12.34
N ASP A 284 -21.30 2.46 -12.18
CA ASP A 284 -21.17 3.81 -12.72
C ASP A 284 -20.22 3.82 -13.92
N ASN A 285 -20.72 4.24 -15.07
CA ASN A 285 -19.96 4.30 -16.31
C ASN A 285 -19.38 5.70 -16.61
N THR A 286 -19.67 6.70 -15.79
CA THR A 286 -19.34 8.11 -16.06
C THR A 286 -18.69 8.86 -14.92
N GLY A 287 -18.78 8.36 -13.69
CA GLY A 287 -18.14 8.96 -12.53
C GLY A 287 -16.63 8.82 -12.57
N TRP A 288 -15.95 9.72 -11.90
CA TRP A 288 -14.49 9.75 -11.82
C TRP A 288 -13.99 10.39 -10.53
N THR A 289 -12.77 10.07 -10.19
CA THR A 289 -12.00 10.70 -9.13
C THR A 289 -10.67 11.19 -9.68
N ASN A 290 -10.26 12.41 -9.33
CA ASN A 290 -8.91 12.92 -9.53
C ASN A 290 -8.25 13.08 -8.18
N GLU A 291 -6.97 12.74 -8.11
CA GLU A 291 -6.17 12.87 -6.90
C GLU A 291 -4.76 13.33 -7.24
N ASP A 292 -4.31 14.42 -6.62
CA ASP A 292 -2.96 14.96 -6.75
C ASP A 292 -2.26 14.85 -5.40
N ILE A 293 -1.07 14.26 -5.37
CA ILE A 293 -0.25 14.07 -4.18
C ILE A 293 1.09 14.75 -4.37
N TYR A 294 1.43 15.61 -3.43
CA TYR A 294 2.68 16.36 -3.40
C TYR A 294 3.49 15.93 -2.19
N ASN A 295 4.75 15.62 -2.35
CA ASN A 295 5.66 15.39 -1.24
C ASN A 295 6.95 16.19 -1.38
N LEU A 296 7.42 16.69 -0.26
CA LEU A 296 8.71 17.39 -0.13
C LEU A 296 9.32 16.96 1.19
N ASP A 297 10.59 16.60 1.19
CA ASP A 297 11.32 16.36 2.43
C ASP A 297 12.76 16.86 2.34
N LEU A 298 13.26 17.35 3.47
CA LEU A 298 14.62 17.81 3.69
C LEU A 298 15.18 17.06 4.89
N SER A 299 16.20 16.25 4.66
CA SER A 299 16.88 15.47 5.70
C SER A 299 18.29 16.02 5.93
N LEU A 300 18.64 16.18 7.20
CA LEU A 300 19.96 16.56 7.66
C LEU A 300 20.53 15.39 8.47
N ASN A 301 21.67 14.87 8.03
CA ASN A 301 22.39 13.79 8.70
C ASN A 301 23.68 14.34 9.25
N ASP A 302 23.85 14.32 10.55
CA ASP A 302 25.02 14.88 11.20
C ASP A 302 25.73 13.80 12.06
N LYS A 303 27.04 13.74 11.92
CA LYS A 303 27.89 12.96 12.79
C LYS A 303 28.40 13.88 13.90
N VAL A 304 27.59 13.98 14.99
CA VAL A 304 27.86 14.88 16.14
C VAL A 304 29.17 14.49 16.82
N THR A 305 29.40 13.17 16.99
CA THR A 305 30.68 12.58 17.45
C THR A 305 30.88 11.25 16.76
N ASP A 306 32.03 10.58 16.97
CA ASP A 306 32.23 9.22 16.43
C ASP A 306 31.21 8.19 16.95
N ALA A 307 30.62 8.45 18.11
CA ALA A 307 29.63 7.55 18.73
C ALA A 307 28.20 8.06 18.63
N LEU A 308 27.96 9.29 18.18
CA LEU A 308 26.63 9.92 18.16
C LEU A 308 26.33 10.47 16.77
N THR A 309 25.28 9.96 16.14
CA THR A 309 24.73 10.50 14.90
C THR A 309 23.35 11.10 15.15
N ASN A 310 22.98 12.09 14.34
CA ASN A 310 21.66 12.70 14.32
C ASN A 310 21.10 12.66 12.90
N ASN A 311 19.82 12.34 12.79
CA ASN A 311 19.04 12.55 11.57
C ASN A 311 17.85 13.46 11.90
N THR A 312 17.76 14.59 11.24
CA THR A 312 16.62 15.51 11.38
C THR A 312 15.94 15.65 10.02
N THR A 313 14.64 15.40 9.98
CA THR A 313 13.87 15.49 8.75
C THR A 313 12.68 16.43 8.93
N PHE A 314 12.58 17.41 8.05
CA PHE A 314 11.38 18.19 7.81
C PHE A 314 10.67 17.63 6.58
N TYR A 315 9.35 17.42 6.63
CA TYR A 315 8.59 16.96 5.49
C TYR A 315 7.23 17.63 5.37
N PHE A 316 6.74 17.68 4.14
CA PHE A 316 5.40 18.10 3.76
C PHE A 316 4.78 17.05 2.83
N LEU A 317 3.54 16.69 3.11
CA LEU A 317 2.67 15.90 2.24
C LEU A 317 1.38 16.69 2.01
N GLY A 318 1.05 16.96 0.76
CA GLY A 318 -0.20 17.58 0.34
C GLY A 318 -1.00 16.60 -0.52
N GLN A 319 -2.30 16.58 -0.37
CA GLN A 319 -3.23 15.78 -1.19
C GLN A 319 -4.44 16.61 -1.53
N GLN A 320 -4.69 16.81 -2.84
CA GLN A 320 -5.90 17.40 -3.38
C GLN A 320 -6.74 16.30 -4.00
N SER A 321 -8.00 16.17 -3.60
CA SER A 321 -8.91 15.20 -4.19
C SER A 321 -10.18 15.86 -4.71
N LYS A 322 -10.71 15.30 -5.81
CA LYS A 322 -12.00 15.69 -6.37
C LYS A 322 -12.66 14.45 -6.97
N ALA A 323 -13.86 14.12 -6.48
CA ALA A 323 -14.66 13.01 -6.94
C ALA A 323 -16.02 13.51 -7.46
N ASP A 324 -16.38 13.13 -8.68
CA ASP A 324 -17.65 13.35 -9.32
C ASP A 324 -18.28 11.98 -9.59
N VAL A 325 -19.17 11.54 -8.70
CA VAL A 325 -19.69 10.17 -8.69
C VAL A 325 -21.19 10.13 -8.83
N ASN A 326 -21.70 9.18 -9.62
CA ASN A 326 -23.11 8.91 -9.71
C ASN A 326 -23.44 7.75 -8.75
N LEU A 327 -24.08 8.08 -7.65
CA LEU A 327 -24.47 7.11 -6.64
C LEU A 327 -25.60 6.20 -7.13
N LEU A 328 -26.56 6.77 -7.86
CA LEU A 328 -27.68 6.07 -8.49
C LEU A 328 -27.93 6.61 -9.90
N PRO A 329 -28.28 5.76 -10.87
CA PRO A 329 -28.52 6.18 -12.26
C PRO A 329 -29.82 7.01 -12.42
N ALA A 330 -29.90 7.73 -13.54
CA ALA A 330 -31.09 8.50 -13.92
C ALA A 330 -32.32 7.60 -14.02
N GLY A 331 -33.46 8.07 -13.52
CA GLY A 331 -34.72 7.33 -13.52
C GLY A 331 -34.91 6.33 -12.38
N THR A 332 -33.96 6.25 -11.44
CA THR A 332 -34.06 5.38 -10.28
C THR A 332 -35.30 5.63 -9.41
N MET A 333 -35.63 4.67 -8.53
CA MET A 333 -36.73 4.71 -7.57
C MET A 333 -38.10 5.04 -8.26
N GLY A 334 -38.38 4.36 -9.36
CA GLY A 334 -39.64 4.56 -10.10
C GLY A 334 -39.74 5.90 -10.85
N GLY A 335 -38.59 6.52 -11.17
CA GLY A 335 -38.54 7.82 -11.86
C GLY A 335 -38.58 9.03 -10.92
N LEU A 336 -38.62 8.84 -9.60
CA LEU A 336 -38.57 9.93 -8.62
C LEU A 336 -37.27 10.74 -8.69
N LEU A 337 -36.19 10.13 -9.15
CA LEU A 337 -34.94 10.80 -9.44
C LEU A 337 -34.62 10.76 -10.95
N PRO A 338 -35.21 11.65 -11.74
CA PRO A 338 -35.05 11.65 -13.20
C PRO A 338 -33.61 11.92 -13.66
N GLN A 339 -32.80 12.58 -12.84
CA GLN A 339 -31.36 12.84 -13.10
C GLN A 339 -30.42 11.88 -12.30
N GLY A 340 -31.00 10.92 -11.58
CA GLY A 340 -30.26 10.08 -10.66
C GLY A 340 -29.77 10.81 -9.42
N GLU A 341 -28.93 10.14 -8.64
CA GLU A 341 -28.26 10.72 -7.49
C GLU A 341 -26.78 10.90 -7.79
N LYS A 342 -26.32 12.15 -7.69
CA LYS A 342 -24.94 12.55 -7.95
C LYS A 342 -24.32 13.20 -6.72
N SER A 343 -23.06 12.90 -6.46
CA SER A 343 -22.27 13.54 -5.43
C SER A 343 -20.99 14.11 -6.01
N LEU A 344 -20.68 15.36 -5.69
CA LEU A 344 -19.42 16.02 -6.01
C LEU A 344 -18.71 16.37 -4.71
N VAL A 345 -17.59 15.70 -4.46
CA VAL A 345 -16.79 15.88 -3.25
C VAL A 345 -15.41 16.37 -3.63
N SER A 346 -14.90 17.38 -2.91
CA SER A 346 -13.54 17.84 -3.10
C SER A 346 -12.96 18.39 -1.79
N GLY A 347 -11.64 18.41 -1.68
CA GLY A 347 -10.95 18.98 -0.53
C GLY A 347 -9.43 18.83 -0.65
N PHE A 348 -8.74 19.65 0.10
CA PHE A 348 -7.30 19.56 0.29
C PHE A 348 -7.00 19.04 1.69
N GLN A 349 -6.00 18.18 1.81
CA GLN A 349 -5.47 17.77 3.09
C GLN A 349 -3.95 17.85 3.08
N GLY A 350 -3.38 18.19 4.22
CA GLY A 350 -1.95 18.36 4.35
C GLY A 350 -1.40 17.74 5.63
N THR A 351 -0.13 17.41 5.58
CA THR A 351 0.67 16.97 6.72
C THR A 351 2.02 17.66 6.66
N THR A 352 2.45 18.29 7.76
CA THR A 352 3.84 18.68 7.94
C THR A 352 4.41 18.00 9.16
N GLY A 353 5.68 17.61 9.08
CA GLY A 353 6.36 16.99 10.21
C GLY A 353 7.79 17.47 10.33
N LEU A 354 8.22 17.65 11.57
CA LEU A 354 9.62 17.83 11.95
C LEU A 354 9.97 16.70 12.91
N THR A 355 10.92 15.87 12.51
CA THR A 355 11.34 14.70 13.31
C THR A 355 12.84 14.74 13.49
N THR A 356 13.32 14.30 14.64
CA THR A 356 14.76 14.13 14.88
C THR A 356 15.01 12.81 15.59
N GLN A 357 16.07 12.13 15.19
CA GLN A 357 16.51 10.87 15.76
C GLN A 357 18.00 10.93 16.06
N PHE A 358 18.37 10.50 17.23
CA PHE A 358 19.75 10.35 17.69
C PHE A 358 20.06 8.89 17.85
N ASN A 359 21.20 8.45 17.31
CA ASN A 359 21.72 7.10 17.47
C ASN A 359 23.07 7.16 18.18
N TYR A 360 23.18 6.44 19.30
CA TYR A 360 24.35 6.46 20.16
C TYR A 360 24.96 5.07 20.37
N ALA A 361 26.19 4.88 19.92
CA ALA A 361 26.98 3.65 20.03
C ALA A 361 28.14 3.75 21.02
N GLY A 362 28.17 4.76 21.92
CA GLY A 362 29.26 4.98 22.85
C GLY A 362 29.27 4.07 24.09
N ILE A 363 28.20 3.31 24.35
CA ILE A 363 28.11 2.33 25.43
C ILE A 363 28.44 0.96 24.85
N LYS A 364 29.44 0.27 25.43
CA LYS A 364 29.86 -1.03 24.95
C LYS A 364 28.70 -2.03 24.91
N LYS A 365 28.47 -2.67 23.78
CA LYS A 365 27.39 -3.63 23.53
C LYS A 365 25.97 -3.05 23.51
N HIS A 366 25.80 -1.75 23.53
CA HIS A 366 24.52 -1.07 23.39
C HIS A 366 24.50 -0.18 22.17
N TYR A 367 23.35 -0.13 21.52
CA TYR A 367 23.05 0.86 20.50
C TYR A 367 21.71 1.51 20.87
N VAL A 368 21.79 2.77 21.27
CA VAL A 368 20.63 3.50 21.79
C VAL A 368 20.11 4.44 20.72
N THR A 369 18.83 4.32 20.40
CA THR A 369 18.10 5.23 19.53
C THR A 369 17.12 6.05 20.36
N ALA A 370 17.18 7.38 20.27
CA ALA A 370 16.21 8.28 20.87
C ALA A 370 15.65 9.22 19.81
N GLY A 371 14.35 9.44 19.80
CA GLY A 371 13.72 10.26 18.77
C GLY A 371 12.55 11.07 19.31
N THR A 372 12.26 12.18 18.64
CA THR A 372 11.07 13.00 18.87
C THR A 372 10.58 13.63 17.58
N GLY A 373 9.32 14.04 17.56
CA GLY A 373 8.77 14.75 16.42
C GLY A 373 7.47 15.45 16.71
N LEU A 374 7.20 16.45 15.89
CA LEU A 374 5.98 17.23 15.87
C LEU A 374 5.36 17.13 14.48
N ILE A 375 4.13 16.64 14.41
CA ILE A 375 3.40 16.42 13.17
C ILE A 375 2.09 17.20 13.24
N TYR A 376 1.79 17.97 12.20
CA TYR A 376 0.56 18.73 12.06
C TYR A 376 -0.20 18.27 10.83
N ASN A 377 -1.42 17.79 11.02
CA ASN A 377 -2.33 17.31 10.00
C ASN A 377 -3.54 18.22 9.90
N TRP A 378 -4.01 18.52 8.68
CA TRP A 378 -5.19 19.35 8.48
C TRP A 378 -5.99 18.96 7.25
N ILE A 379 -7.28 19.37 7.24
CA ILE A 379 -8.18 19.36 6.08
C ILE A 379 -8.62 20.80 5.85
N ALA A 380 -8.52 21.26 4.60
CA ALA A 380 -8.92 22.58 4.14
C ALA A 380 -9.87 22.51 2.94
N ASP A 381 -10.65 23.55 2.77
CA ASP A 381 -11.55 23.76 1.62
C ASP A 381 -12.45 22.57 1.26
N PRO A 382 -13.08 21.92 2.26
CA PRO A 382 -13.96 20.79 1.98
C PRO A 382 -15.24 21.29 1.30
N SER A 383 -15.61 20.63 0.19
CA SER A 383 -16.88 20.82 -0.50
C SER A 383 -17.55 19.47 -0.72
N ASN A 384 -18.84 19.41 -0.44
CA ASN A 384 -19.67 18.23 -0.68
C ASN A 384 -21.03 18.68 -1.22
N LYS A 385 -21.31 18.41 -2.49
CA LYS A 385 -22.56 18.75 -3.17
C LYS A 385 -23.30 17.51 -3.58
N ILE A 386 -24.63 17.54 -3.44
CA ILE A 386 -25.54 16.50 -3.90
C ILE A 386 -26.66 17.12 -4.75
N ASN A 387 -27.29 16.32 -5.62
CA ASN A 387 -28.42 16.72 -6.43
C ASN A 387 -29.74 16.01 -6.07
N ALA A 388 -29.75 15.28 -4.96
CA ALA A 388 -30.93 14.59 -4.48
C ALA A 388 -30.98 14.57 -2.94
N ILE A 389 -32.17 14.59 -2.39
CA ILE A 389 -32.44 14.35 -0.97
C ILE A 389 -33.27 13.09 -0.89
N ILE A 390 -32.71 12.07 -0.21
CA ILE A 390 -33.33 10.76 -0.03
C ILE A 390 -33.48 10.52 1.47
N THR A 391 -34.73 10.50 1.93
CA THR A 391 -35.09 10.18 3.31
C THR A 391 -36.23 9.15 3.32
N PRO A 392 -36.49 8.47 4.45
CA PRO A 392 -37.65 7.59 4.55
C PRO A 392 -38.98 8.30 4.32
N ALA A 393 -39.05 9.64 4.53
CA ALA A 393 -40.27 10.43 4.43
C ALA A 393 -40.49 10.98 3.02
N PHE A 394 -39.44 11.29 2.26
CA PHE A 394 -39.56 11.86 0.91
C PHE A 394 -38.26 11.65 0.10
N ILE A 395 -38.44 11.65 -1.22
CA ILE A 395 -37.39 11.63 -2.21
C ILE A 395 -37.59 12.87 -3.11
N GLN A 396 -36.55 13.66 -3.27
CA GLN A 396 -36.62 14.90 -4.04
C GLN A 396 -35.36 15.11 -4.88
N GLN A 397 -35.54 15.33 -6.17
CA GLN A 397 -34.49 15.84 -7.05
C GLN A 397 -34.29 17.33 -6.77
N ILE A 398 -33.06 17.76 -6.62
CA ILE A 398 -32.67 19.17 -6.44
C ILE A 398 -31.54 19.52 -7.42
N ASN A 399 -31.17 20.79 -7.51
CA ASN A 399 -29.93 21.17 -8.18
C ASN A 399 -28.74 20.76 -7.34
N LEU A 400 -27.59 20.63 -7.98
CA LEU A 400 -26.34 20.30 -7.28
C LEU A 400 -26.01 21.38 -6.22
N THR A 401 -26.23 21.06 -4.96
CA THR A 401 -26.20 21.99 -3.82
C THR A 401 -25.28 21.49 -2.73
N GLU A 402 -24.56 22.41 -2.08
CA GLU A 402 -23.75 22.09 -0.89
C GLU A 402 -24.63 21.48 0.21
N VAL A 403 -24.21 20.36 0.78
CA VAL A 403 -24.95 19.65 1.84
C VAL A 403 -25.14 20.52 3.09
N SER A 404 -24.19 21.40 3.40
CA SER A 404 -24.29 22.35 4.52
C SER A 404 -25.42 23.37 4.32
N ALA A 405 -25.71 23.79 3.08
CA ALA A 405 -26.84 24.67 2.76
C ALA A 405 -28.19 23.96 2.92
N LEU A 406 -28.19 22.62 2.93
CA LEU A 406 -29.38 21.79 3.16
C LEU A 406 -29.55 21.40 4.65
N GLY A 407 -28.66 21.87 5.54
CA GLY A 407 -28.65 21.49 6.94
C GLY A 407 -28.13 20.05 7.17
N ILE A 408 -27.48 19.46 6.16
CA ILE A 408 -26.88 18.12 6.24
C ILE A 408 -25.42 18.27 6.62
N ASP A 409 -24.96 17.47 7.57
CA ASP A 409 -23.54 17.44 7.97
C ASP A 409 -22.67 16.93 6.81
N PRO A 410 -21.65 17.70 6.36
CA PRO A 410 -20.79 17.31 5.28
C PRO A 410 -19.90 16.12 5.70
N LEU A 411 -19.60 15.24 4.74
CA LEU A 411 -18.66 14.12 4.94
C LEU A 411 -17.26 14.60 5.35
N GLN A 412 -16.84 15.74 4.82
CA GLN A 412 -15.58 16.40 5.13
C GLN A 412 -15.83 17.70 5.86
N LYS A 413 -15.04 17.98 6.88
CA LYS A 413 -15.04 19.25 7.62
C LYS A 413 -13.62 19.77 7.75
N THR A 414 -13.42 21.08 7.79
CA THR A 414 -12.14 21.67 8.18
C THR A 414 -11.77 21.18 9.56
N LYS A 415 -10.64 20.54 9.66
CA LYS A 415 -10.11 19.93 10.90
C LYS A 415 -8.60 20.01 10.92
N ASN A 416 -8.06 19.96 12.10
CA ASN A 416 -6.63 19.80 12.32
C ASN A 416 -6.34 18.90 13.52
N ARG A 417 -5.13 18.34 13.53
CA ARG A 417 -4.61 17.49 14.59
C ARG A 417 -3.11 17.69 14.69
N THR A 418 -2.64 17.96 15.91
CA THR A 418 -1.21 17.96 16.23
C THR A 418 -0.88 16.65 16.92
N ASN A 419 0.21 16.00 16.49
CA ASN A 419 0.82 14.88 17.17
C ASN A 419 2.23 15.25 17.59
N PHE A 420 2.53 15.11 18.88
CA PHE A 420 3.89 15.12 19.44
C PHE A 420 4.24 13.70 19.86
N TYR A 421 5.45 13.25 19.55
CA TYR A 421 5.93 11.97 20.06
C TYR A 421 7.34 12.04 20.60
N ALA A 422 7.64 11.09 21.48
CA ALA A 422 8.98 10.78 21.95
C ALA A 422 9.16 9.27 21.97
N LEU A 423 10.35 8.79 21.58
CA LEU A 423 10.70 7.38 21.61
C LEU A 423 12.12 7.18 22.13
N ILE A 424 12.33 6.00 22.72
CA ILE A 424 13.65 5.49 23.07
C ILE A 424 13.70 3.98 22.82
N GLN A 425 14.80 3.51 22.29
CA GLN A 425 15.11 2.09 22.07
C GLN A 425 16.54 1.80 22.49
N ASP A 426 16.77 0.65 23.07
CA ASP A 426 18.09 0.10 23.32
C ASP A 426 18.21 -1.29 22.71
N GLU A 427 19.26 -1.50 21.93
CA GLU A 427 19.68 -2.78 21.38
C GLU A 427 20.92 -3.23 22.16
N TRP A 428 20.72 -4.24 23.01
CA TRP A 428 21.73 -4.76 23.90
C TRP A 428 22.21 -6.14 23.52
N ASN A 429 23.48 -6.24 23.08
CA ASN A 429 24.16 -7.51 22.89
C ASN A 429 24.73 -7.97 24.24
N PHE A 430 23.89 -8.57 25.10
CA PHE A 430 24.26 -8.92 26.46
C PHE A 430 25.14 -10.19 26.54
N ALA A 431 25.07 -11.08 25.55
CA ALA A 431 25.92 -12.25 25.39
C ALA A 431 26.30 -12.41 23.91
N THR A 432 27.29 -13.24 23.60
CA THR A 432 27.88 -13.36 22.25
C THR A 432 26.83 -13.59 21.16
N ASP A 433 25.81 -14.38 21.45
CA ASP A 433 24.78 -14.80 20.46
C ASP A 433 23.40 -14.31 20.80
N PHE A 434 23.24 -13.40 21.79
CA PHE A 434 21.96 -12.89 22.26
C PHE A 434 21.88 -11.39 22.13
N TYR A 435 20.81 -10.94 21.48
CA TYR A 435 20.48 -9.54 21.27
C TYR A 435 19.10 -9.25 21.85
N LEU A 436 19.03 -8.35 22.82
CA LEU A 436 17.78 -7.86 23.41
C LEU A 436 17.52 -6.45 22.91
N THR A 437 16.43 -6.26 22.19
CA THR A 437 15.94 -4.92 21.82
C THR A 437 14.75 -4.59 22.68
N THR A 438 14.79 -3.47 23.38
CA THR A 438 13.63 -2.91 24.11
C THR A 438 13.37 -1.48 23.68
N GLY A 439 12.13 -1.11 23.56
CA GLY A 439 11.77 0.24 23.14
C GLY A 439 10.40 0.66 23.64
N LEU A 440 10.23 1.97 23.76
CA LEU A 440 8.97 2.59 24.13
C LEU A 440 8.79 3.87 23.33
N ARG A 441 7.58 4.06 22.78
CA ARG A 441 7.13 5.31 22.17
C ARG A 441 5.87 5.80 22.86
N TYR A 442 5.83 7.10 23.09
CA TYR A 442 4.67 7.85 23.57
C TYR A 442 4.23 8.82 22.47
N ASP A 443 2.95 8.81 22.11
CA ASP A 443 2.32 9.73 21.16
C ASP A 443 1.21 10.51 21.86
N TYR A 444 1.29 11.84 21.82
CA TYR A 444 0.26 12.75 22.29
C TYR A 444 -0.46 13.38 21.09
N TYR A 445 -1.77 13.26 21.05
CA TYR A 445 -2.65 13.85 20.03
C TYR A 445 -3.48 14.99 20.65
N SER A 446 -3.64 16.08 19.92
CA SER A 446 -4.43 17.23 20.40
C SER A 446 -5.93 16.92 20.56
N ASP A 447 -6.43 15.86 19.97
CA ASP A 447 -7.86 15.53 19.89
C ASP A 447 -8.21 14.07 20.20
N LEU A 448 -7.25 13.26 20.61
CA LEU A 448 -7.41 11.84 20.96
C LEU A 448 -6.66 11.52 22.27
N GLU A 449 -6.97 10.36 22.84
CA GLU A 449 -6.19 9.83 23.96
C GLU A 449 -4.75 9.50 23.53
N PRO A 450 -3.76 9.65 24.45
CA PRO A 450 -2.37 9.32 24.14
C PRO A 450 -2.19 7.84 23.78
N GLY A 451 -1.23 7.57 22.90
CA GLY A 451 -0.81 6.22 22.52
C GLY A 451 0.51 5.82 23.21
N PHE A 452 0.61 4.53 23.59
CA PHE A 452 1.85 3.92 24.08
C PHE A 452 2.16 2.68 23.26
N SER A 453 3.39 2.59 22.74
CA SER A 453 3.85 1.50 21.89
C SER A 453 5.15 0.90 22.46
N PRO A 454 5.07 0.01 23.46
CA PRO A 454 6.22 -0.76 23.93
C PRO A 454 6.58 -1.86 22.92
N ARG A 455 7.88 -2.21 22.88
CA ARG A 455 8.43 -3.35 22.14
C ARG A 455 9.48 -4.06 22.97
N ALA A 456 9.53 -5.38 22.88
CA ALA A 456 10.62 -6.20 23.40
C ALA A 456 10.91 -7.33 22.39
N SER A 457 12.15 -7.53 22.05
CA SER A 457 12.59 -8.55 21.09
C SER A 457 13.86 -9.23 21.62
N LEU A 458 13.83 -10.55 21.71
CA LEU A 458 15.00 -11.37 22.00
C LEU A 458 15.37 -12.16 20.75
N VAL A 459 16.53 -11.90 20.19
CA VAL A 459 17.12 -12.65 19.07
C VAL A 459 18.24 -13.51 19.62
N TRP A 460 18.20 -14.81 19.31
CA TRP A 460 19.21 -15.77 19.68
C TRP A 460 19.79 -16.48 18.44
N ASN A 461 21.04 -16.21 18.13
CA ASN A 461 21.80 -16.94 17.12
C ASN A 461 22.32 -18.27 17.75
N VAL A 462 21.48 -19.30 17.65
CA VAL A 462 21.79 -20.62 18.22
C VAL A 462 23.12 -21.18 17.68
N ASN A 463 23.35 -20.93 16.39
CA ASN A 463 24.58 -21.19 15.66
C ASN A 463 24.57 -20.37 14.35
N PRO A 464 25.62 -20.37 13.51
CA PRO A 464 25.66 -19.61 12.26
C PRO A 464 24.53 -19.92 11.24
N TYR A 465 23.82 -21.02 11.43
CA TYR A 465 22.77 -21.48 10.51
C TYR A 465 21.36 -21.36 11.08
N LEU A 466 21.21 -21.14 12.39
CA LEU A 466 19.94 -21.15 13.09
C LEU A 466 19.81 -19.92 13.97
N THR A 467 18.82 -19.08 13.65
CA THR A 467 18.41 -17.93 14.45
C THR A 467 16.96 -18.13 14.94
N THR A 468 16.72 -17.81 16.20
CA THR A 468 15.37 -17.80 16.78
C THR A 468 15.06 -16.42 17.34
N LYS A 469 13.79 -16.02 17.26
CA LYS A 469 13.34 -14.71 17.75
C LYS A 469 12.06 -14.88 18.57
N LEU A 470 12.02 -14.22 19.73
CA LEU A 470 10.80 -14.06 20.52
C LEU A 470 10.49 -12.57 20.60
N LEU A 471 9.31 -12.19 20.10
CA LEU A 471 8.95 -10.81 19.87
C LEU A 471 7.66 -10.47 20.61
N TYR A 472 7.61 -9.32 21.25
CA TYR A 472 6.40 -8.68 21.75
C TYR A 472 6.35 -7.24 21.25
N SER A 473 5.20 -6.84 20.75
CA SER A 473 4.98 -5.46 20.36
C SER A 473 3.52 -5.05 20.53
N ARG A 474 3.33 -3.79 20.94
CA ARG A 474 2.04 -3.13 20.95
C ARG A 474 2.05 -1.98 19.95
N ALA A 475 0.98 -1.90 19.17
CA ALA A 475 0.75 -0.81 18.24
C ALA A 475 -0.63 -0.20 18.46
N PHE A 476 -0.85 0.99 17.88
CA PHE A 476 -2.15 1.63 17.91
C PHE A 476 -2.47 2.31 16.58
N ARG A 477 -3.76 2.51 16.32
CA ARG A 477 -4.27 3.30 15.19
C ARG A 477 -5.20 4.40 15.74
N PRO A 478 -4.85 5.68 15.56
CA PRO A 478 -5.73 6.78 15.90
C PRO A 478 -6.97 6.76 15.00
N ALA A 479 -8.15 7.06 15.56
CA ALA A 479 -9.34 7.27 14.74
C ALA A 479 -9.09 8.40 13.73
N SER A 480 -9.46 8.17 12.46
CA SER A 480 -9.39 9.17 11.39
C SER A 480 -10.37 10.32 11.65
N PHE A 481 -10.25 11.41 10.90
CA PHE A 481 -11.20 12.51 11.04
C PHE A 481 -12.62 12.09 10.65
N PHE A 482 -12.77 11.22 9.65
CA PHE A 482 -14.07 10.72 9.22
C PHE A 482 -14.72 9.84 10.30
N GLU A 483 -14.00 8.87 10.83
CA GLU A 483 -14.49 7.99 11.90
C GLU A 483 -14.90 8.78 13.15
N LYS A 484 -14.09 9.75 13.53
CA LYS A 484 -14.37 10.60 14.70
C LYS A 484 -15.56 11.53 14.52
N ASN A 485 -15.82 11.98 13.28
CA ASN A 485 -16.92 12.89 12.98
C ASN A 485 -18.27 12.19 12.80
N GLN A 486 -18.29 10.86 12.64
CA GLN A 486 -19.48 10.05 12.37
C GLN A 486 -19.67 8.93 13.43
N PRO A 487 -19.68 9.22 14.75
CA PRO A 487 -19.99 8.21 15.75
C PRO A 487 -21.47 7.80 15.66
N LEU A 488 -21.79 6.54 15.96
CA LEU A 488 -23.18 6.05 15.98
C LEU A 488 -24.05 6.87 16.95
N ASN A 489 -23.51 7.13 18.13
CA ASN A 489 -24.17 7.92 19.15
C ASN A 489 -23.52 9.30 19.22
N PRO A 490 -24.27 10.40 18.91
CA PRO A 490 -23.72 11.74 19.05
C PRO A 490 -23.15 11.98 20.46
N GLY A 491 -21.93 12.54 20.51
CA GLY A 491 -21.24 12.80 21.77
C GLY A 491 -20.38 11.63 22.30
N THR A 492 -20.39 10.46 21.69
CA THR A 492 -19.42 9.40 22.01
C THR A 492 -18.10 9.64 21.30
N ASN A 493 -16.99 9.41 22.01
CA ASN A 493 -15.66 9.44 21.41
C ASN A 493 -15.31 8.08 20.83
N ILE A 494 -14.95 8.02 19.57
CA ILE A 494 -14.31 6.84 18.97
C ILE A 494 -12.89 6.75 19.52
N LYS A 495 -12.58 5.63 20.17
CA LYS A 495 -11.25 5.34 20.74
C LYS A 495 -10.31 4.85 19.65
N SER A 496 -9.02 5.05 19.86
CA SER A 496 -7.97 4.46 19.03
C SER A 496 -8.00 2.92 19.13
N GLU A 497 -7.76 2.23 18.02
CA GLU A 497 -7.52 0.78 18.04
C GLU A 497 -6.16 0.49 18.66
N THR A 498 -6.02 -0.65 19.34
CA THR A 498 -4.72 -1.14 19.81
C THR A 498 -4.56 -2.62 19.49
N VAL A 499 -3.33 -3.00 19.11
CA VAL A 499 -2.96 -4.38 18.80
C VAL A 499 -1.80 -4.78 19.71
N ASN A 500 -1.94 -5.90 20.43
CA ASN A 500 -0.86 -6.58 21.12
C ASN A 500 -0.50 -7.82 20.32
N THR A 501 0.78 -8.07 20.08
CA THR A 501 1.24 -9.24 19.31
C THR A 501 2.40 -9.91 20.02
N VAL A 502 2.37 -11.25 20.08
CA VAL A 502 3.48 -12.11 20.50
C VAL A 502 3.83 -13.02 19.35
N GLU A 503 5.11 -13.11 19.01
CA GLU A 503 5.59 -13.88 17.86
C GLU A 503 6.80 -14.72 18.25
N PHE A 504 6.88 -15.91 17.64
CA PHE A 504 8.06 -16.76 17.68
C PHE A 504 8.48 -17.13 16.27
N GLN A 505 9.69 -16.73 15.89
CA GLN A 505 10.26 -17.01 14.57
C GLN A 505 11.48 -17.91 14.67
N VAL A 506 11.60 -18.83 13.73
CA VAL A 506 12.76 -19.68 13.50
C VAL A 506 13.25 -19.49 12.07
N GLU A 507 14.47 -19.05 11.91
CA GLU A 507 15.15 -18.96 10.61
C GLU A 507 16.25 -20.00 10.56
N ASN A 508 16.26 -20.82 9.51
CA ASN A 508 17.27 -21.87 9.35
C ASN A 508 17.87 -21.84 7.93
N ARG A 509 19.19 -21.82 7.86
CA ARG A 509 19.99 -22.00 6.64
C ARG A 509 20.50 -23.43 6.60
N TRP A 510 19.76 -24.34 5.97
CA TRP A 510 20.08 -25.78 5.88
C TRP A 510 21.32 -26.05 5.05
N SER A 511 21.56 -25.23 4.05
CA SER A 511 22.74 -25.21 3.19
C SER A 511 22.93 -23.79 2.63
N PRO A 512 24.02 -23.49 1.90
CA PRO A 512 24.19 -22.25 1.20
C PRO A 512 22.99 -21.93 0.27
N ASP A 513 22.35 -22.98 -0.27
CA ASP A 513 21.31 -22.89 -1.28
C ASP A 513 19.89 -22.95 -0.72
N LEU A 514 19.69 -23.38 0.55
CA LEU A 514 18.37 -23.56 1.16
C LEU A 514 18.23 -22.79 2.45
N LYS A 515 17.38 -21.77 2.43
CA LYS A 515 16.96 -20.97 3.59
C LYS A 515 15.47 -21.19 3.84
N THR A 516 15.07 -21.35 5.09
CA THR A 516 13.66 -21.40 5.50
C THR A 516 13.42 -20.47 6.69
N SER A 517 12.23 -19.90 6.75
CA SER A 517 11.75 -19.12 7.91
C SER A 517 10.35 -19.57 8.27
N THR A 518 10.07 -19.72 9.55
CA THR A 518 8.74 -20.03 10.08
C THR A 518 8.44 -19.12 11.25
N ASN A 519 7.31 -18.43 11.18
CA ASN A 519 6.82 -17.52 12.20
C ASN A 519 5.42 -17.95 12.67
N VAL A 520 5.26 -18.11 13.97
CA VAL A 520 3.95 -18.32 14.63
C VAL A 520 3.65 -17.07 15.42
N TYR A 521 2.45 -16.56 15.30
CA TYR A 521 2.03 -15.35 16.00
C TYR A 521 0.66 -15.47 16.60
N TRP A 522 0.46 -14.77 17.70
CA TRP A 522 -0.83 -14.48 18.31
C TRP A 522 -1.00 -12.96 18.41
N PHE A 523 -2.20 -12.45 18.17
CA PHE A 523 -2.54 -11.05 18.38
C PHE A 523 -3.89 -10.88 19.04
N GLU A 524 -4.05 -9.76 19.74
CA GLU A 524 -5.30 -9.24 20.27
C GLU A 524 -5.50 -7.80 19.78
N LEU A 525 -6.62 -7.56 19.12
CA LEU A 525 -7.03 -6.26 18.60
C LEU A 525 -8.19 -5.72 19.42
N ASP A 526 -7.94 -4.65 20.15
CA ASP A 526 -8.92 -3.95 20.97
C ASP A 526 -9.47 -2.72 20.26
N ASN A 527 -10.74 -2.39 20.58
CA ASN A 527 -11.43 -1.19 20.08
C ASN A 527 -11.47 -1.10 18.55
N LEU A 528 -11.55 -2.23 17.84
CA LEU A 528 -11.64 -2.23 16.37
C LEU A 528 -12.74 -1.27 15.91
N ILE A 529 -12.38 -0.31 15.06
CA ILE A 529 -13.32 0.68 14.52
C ILE A 529 -13.97 0.07 13.28
N THR A 530 -15.29 -0.09 13.33
CA THR A 530 -16.06 -0.60 12.19
C THR A 530 -17.17 0.34 11.80
N SER A 531 -17.45 0.40 10.51
CA SER A 531 -18.63 1.09 9.99
C SER A 531 -19.88 0.22 10.11
N ILE A 532 -20.98 0.86 10.45
CA ILE A 532 -22.31 0.23 10.45
C ILE A 532 -23.31 1.11 9.72
N ASN A 533 -24.34 0.51 9.13
CA ASN A 533 -25.46 1.24 8.55
C ASN A 533 -26.38 1.68 9.69
N ALA A 534 -26.29 2.93 10.11
CA ALA A 534 -26.94 3.38 11.33
C ALA A 534 -28.40 3.80 11.16
N THR A 535 -28.67 4.71 10.23
CA THR A 535 -30.02 5.25 9.96
C THR A 535 -30.09 5.80 8.54
N ALA A 536 -31.30 6.05 8.03
CA ALA A 536 -31.46 6.73 6.75
C ALA A 536 -30.94 8.17 6.73
N ALA A 537 -30.87 8.82 7.91
CA ALA A 537 -30.31 10.19 8.05
C ALA A 537 -28.79 10.21 8.22
N ASN A 538 -28.21 9.09 8.69
CA ASN A 538 -26.76 8.89 8.82
C ASN A 538 -26.41 7.49 8.28
N PRO A 539 -26.17 7.36 6.97
CA PRO A 539 -26.01 6.06 6.34
C PRO A 539 -24.70 5.34 6.73
N VAL A 540 -23.74 6.09 7.26
CA VAL A 540 -22.47 5.54 7.74
C VAL A 540 -22.19 6.06 9.13
N ALA A 541 -22.07 5.16 10.10
CA ALA A 541 -21.63 5.49 11.45
C ALA A 541 -20.56 4.51 11.93
N PHE A 542 -19.75 4.94 12.90
CA PHE A 542 -18.64 4.16 13.43
C PHE A 542 -18.84 3.80 14.89
N ILE A 543 -18.38 2.61 15.27
CA ILE A 543 -18.32 2.13 16.63
C ILE A 543 -16.99 1.44 16.90
N ASN A 544 -16.60 1.39 18.17
CA ASN A 544 -15.55 0.47 18.62
C ASN A 544 -16.19 -0.88 18.97
N ASN A 545 -15.71 -1.95 18.34
CA ASN A 545 -16.16 -3.30 18.59
C ASN A 545 -15.45 -3.94 19.79
N GLN A 546 -16.01 -5.10 20.24
CA GLN A 546 -15.36 -5.97 21.20
C GLN A 546 -13.99 -6.44 20.70
N PRO A 547 -13.08 -6.82 21.61
CA PRO A 547 -11.78 -7.34 21.24
C PRO A 547 -11.87 -8.53 20.28
N VAL A 548 -10.91 -8.62 19.38
CA VAL A 548 -10.74 -9.72 18.43
C VAL A 548 -9.33 -10.27 18.58
N ASP A 549 -9.22 -11.57 18.81
CA ASP A 549 -7.95 -12.26 18.84
C ASP A 549 -7.76 -13.16 17.62
N GLY A 550 -6.52 -13.46 17.29
CA GLY A 550 -6.16 -14.31 16.19
C GLY A 550 -4.81 -14.99 16.37
N VAL A 551 -4.67 -16.11 15.68
CA VAL A 551 -3.38 -16.83 15.58
C VAL A 551 -3.04 -17.06 14.13
N GLY A 552 -1.76 -17.12 13.83
CA GLY A 552 -1.32 -17.43 12.48
C GLY A 552 0.03 -18.11 12.41
N LEU A 553 0.27 -18.67 11.24
CA LEU A 553 1.51 -19.30 10.84
C LEU A 553 1.92 -18.75 9.48
N GLU A 554 3.15 -18.30 9.38
CA GLU A 554 3.80 -17.96 8.11
C GLU A 554 5.03 -18.82 7.99
N THR A 555 5.17 -19.53 6.88
CA THR A 555 6.41 -20.27 6.56
C THR A 555 6.83 -19.94 5.16
N GLU A 556 8.11 -19.75 4.95
CA GLU A 556 8.71 -19.44 3.66
C GLU A 556 10.00 -20.23 3.46
N GLY A 557 10.27 -20.59 2.22
CA GLY A 557 11.47 -21.27 1.81
C GLY A 557 12.02 -20.66 0.53
N HIS A 558 13.31 -20.49 0.50
CA HIS A 558 14.07 -20.10 -0.69
C HIS A 558 15.08 -21.19 -1.01
N TYR A 559 15.03 -21.68 -2.23
CA TYR A 559 15.94 -22.73 -2.70
C TYR A 559 16.57 -22.36 -4.05
N GLN A 560 17.88 -22.34 -4.09
CA GLN A 560 18.69 -22.15 -5.29
C GLN A 560 19.17 -23.53 -5.78
N PHE A 561 18.50 -24.07 -6.80
CA PHE A 561 18.86 -25.38 -7.38
C PHE A 561 20.26 -25.36 -8.03
N ASN A 562 20.58 -24.22 -8.65
CA ASN A 562 21.85 -23.88 -9.26
C ASN A 562 21.87 -22.39 -9.57
N ASP A 563 22.92 -21.87 -10.18
CA ASP A 563 23.08 -20.45 -10.53
C ASP A 563 21.98 -19.91 -11.48
N HIS A 564 21.22 -20.80 -12.12
CA HIS A 564 20.20 -20.46 -13.12
C HIS A 564 18.76 -20.71 -12.67
N LEU A 565 18.52 -21.43 -11.58
CA LEU A 565 17.17 -21.83 -11.18
C LEU A 565 16.96 -21.58 -9.69
N THR A 566 16.00 -20.71 -9.36
CA THR A 566 15.60 -20.42 -7.98
C THR A 566 14.10 -20.65 -7.78
N LEU A 567 13.74 -21.11 -6.60
CA LEU A 567 12.36 -21.27 -6.13
C LEU A 567 12.20 -20.53 -4.80
N SER A 568 11.22 -19.66 -4.71
CA SER A 568 10.71 -19.12 -3.46
C SER A 568 9.28 -19.58 -3.27
N VAL A 569 8.94 -20.11 -2.11
CA VAL A 569 7.59 -20.56 -1.78
C VAL A 569 7.22 -20.11 -0.39
N ASN A 570 5.99 -19.67 -0.20
CA ASN A 570 5.47 -19.40 1.13
C ASN A 570 4.06 -19.96 1.31
N TYR A 571 3.75 -20.25 2.55
CA TYR A 571 2.42 -20.63 3.01
C TYR A 571 2.04 -19.76 4.21
N SER A 572 0.81 -19.30 4.24
CA SER A 572 0.25 -18.52 5.34
C SER A 572 -1.07 -19.11 5.81
N TYR A 573 -1.19 -19.27 7.12
CA TYR A 573 -2.44 -19.59 7.80
C TYR A 573 -2.86 -18.44 8.70
N GLN A 574 -4.14 -18.06 8.66
CA GLN A 574 -4.72 -16.98 9.44
C GLN A 574 -6.00 -17.46 10.11
N GLY A 575 -5.89 -17.78 11.40
CA GLY A 575 -6.99 -18.23 12.24
C GLY A 575 -7.60 -17.09 13.03
N LEU A 576 -8.85 -16.74 12.72
CA LEU A 576 -9.65 -15.75 13.45
C LEU A 576 -10.84 -16.47 14.09
N PRO A 577 -10.80 -16.75 15.40
CA PRO A 577 -11.91 -17.42 16.10
C PRO A 577 -13.21 -16.64 16.02
N ASN A 578 -13.13 -15.31 16.14
CA ASN A 578 -14.30 -14.42 16.08
C ASN A 578 -14.34 -13.65 14.76
N ARG A 579 -14.79 -14.29 13.68
CA ARG A 579 -14.82 -13.74 12.31
C ARG A 579 -15.92 -12.73 12.03
N ASN A 580 -16.83 -12.48 12.97
CA ASN A 580 -17.98 -11.60 12.74
C ASN A 580 -17.58 -10.14 12.46
N ALA A 581 -16.39 -9.74 12.89
CA ALA A 581 -15.89 -8.37 12.72
C ALA A 581 -14.87 -8.21 11.58
N ILE A 582 -14.19 -9.29 11.15
CA ILE A 582 -13.03 -9.21 10.25
C ILE A 582 -13.04 -10.35 9.21
N GLY A 583 -14.20 -10.80 8.75
CA GLY A 583 -14.32 -11.72 7.60
C GLY A 583 -13.65 -11.09 6.35
N PHE A 584 -13.65 -11.78 5.24
CA PHE A 584 -13.24 -11.34 3.89
C PHE A 584 -11.83 -11.76 3.46
N LEU A 585 -10.86 -11.94 4.36
CA LEU A 585 -9.54 -12.43 3.96
C LEU A 585 -9.47 -13.98 3.97
N PRO A 586 -8.62 -14.56 3.10
CA PRO A 586 -8.43 -16.00 3.03
C PRO A 586 -7.81 -16.53 4.34
N GLY A 587 -8.26 -17.70 4.79
CA GLY A 587 -7.64 -18.36 5.93
C GLY A 587 -6.33 -19.07 5.59
N HIS A 588 -6.14 -19.42 4.33
CA HIS A 588 -4.95 -20.11 3.83
C HIS A 588 -4.50 -19.52 2.51
N MET A 589 -3.21 -19.36 2.31
CA MET A 589 -2.60 -18.92 1.05
C MET A 589 -1.32 -19.72 0.78
N ILE A 590 -1.07 -20.05 -0.49
CA ILE A 590 0.22 -20.58 -0.96
C ILE A 590 0.66 -19.74 -2.14
N LYS A 591 1.89 -19.26 -2.11
CA LYS A 591 2.47 -18.45 -3.17
C LYS A 591 3.85 -18.96 -3.53
N ALA A 592 4.17 -18.98 -4.82
CA ALA A 592 5.47 -19.42 -5.29
C ALA A 592 5.97 -18.54 -6.43
N LEU A 593 7.26 -18.32 -6.43
CA LEU A 593 8.02 -17.64 -7.48
C LEU A 593 9.12 -18.58 -7.95
N ILE A 594 9.17 -18.84 -9.25
CA ILE A 594 10.21 -19.65 -9.89
C ILE A 594 10.91 -18.74 -10.90
N ASN A 595 12.23 -18.65 -10.83
CA ASN A 595 13.04 -17.92 -11.81
C ASN A 595 14.02 -18.90 -12.44
N TRP A 596 13.98 -19.02 -13.76
CA TRP A 596 14.79 -19.92 -14.52
C TRP A 596 15.47 -19.24 -15.71
N GLU A 597 16.77 -19.05 -15.62
CA GLU A 597 17.58 -18.67 -16.77
C GLU A 597 17.87 -19.94 -17.60
N PHE A 598 16.93 -20.28 -18.49
CA PHE A 598 17.01 -21.54 -19.28
C PHE A 598 18.07 -21.49 -20.39
N THR A 599 18.51 -20.32 -20.76
CA THR A 599 19.67 -20.05 -21.62
C THR A 599 20.22 -18.67 -21.30
N LYS A 600 21.49 -18.41 -21.57
CA LYS A 600 22.17 -17.16 -21.19
C LYS A 600 21.37 -15.92 -21.65
N GLY A 601 21.02 -15.08 -20.69
CA GLY A 601 20.28 -13.84 -20.90
C GLY A 601 18.78 -14.02 -21.17
N TRP A 602 18.23 -15.25 -21.12
CA TRP A 602 16.80 -15.51 -21.20
C TRP A 602 16.27 -16.06 -19.88
N ILE A 603 15.42 -15.31 -19.23
CA ILE A 603 14.87 -15.65 -17.91
C ILE A 603 13.36 -15.88 -18.06
N LEU A 604 12.89 -17.02 -17.56
CA LEU A 604 11.48 -17.32 -17.37
C LEU A 604 11.14 -17.20 -15.89
N GLY A 605 10.35 -16.21 -15.55
CA GLY A 605 9.73 -16.06 -14.24
C GLY A 605 8.35 -16.73 -14.23
N SER A 606 8.01 -17.50 -13.22
CA SER A 606 6.67 -18.05 -13.02
C SER A 606 6.14 -17.63 -11.66
N GLN A 607 4.92 -17.10 -11.64
CA GLN A 607 4.24 -16.65 -10.43
C GLN A 607 3.01 -17.53 -10.21
N LEU A 608 2.92 -18.17 -9.05
CA LEU A 608 1.82 -19.06 -8.68
C LEU A 608 1.18 -18.55 -7.38
N ASN A 609 -0.13 -18.42 -7.38
CA ASN A 609 -0.88 -17.89 -6.25
C ASN A 609 -2.16 -18.69 -6.05
N TRP A 610 -2.23 -19.46 -4.95
CA TRP A 610 -3.44 -20.14 -4.50
C TRP A 610 -3.99 -19.41 -3.28
N ILE A 611 -5.22 -18.93 -3.38
CA ILE A 611 -5.96 -18.20 -2.35
C ILE A 611 -7.11 -19.10 -1.89
N GLY A 612 -7.11 -19.45 -0.62
CA GLY A 612 -8.12 -20.30 0.00
C GLY A 612 -9.48 -19.63 0.12
N GLU A 613 -10.44 -20.35 0.70
CA GLU A 613 -11.80 -19.88 0.95
C GLU A 613 -11.80 -18.53 1.70
N ARG A 614 -12.60 -17.55 1.21
CA ARG A 614 -12.87 -16.28 1.90
C ARG A 614 -14.21 -16.41 2.59
N LYS A 615 -14.18 -16.45 3.93
CA LYS A 615 -15.38 -16.55 4.75
C LYS A 615 -16.03 -15.19 4.93
N ARG A 616 -17.35 -15.17 4.91
CA ARG A 616 -18.15 -13.98 5.18
C ARG A 616 -18.48 -13.87 6.66
N PRO A 617 -18.84 -12.67 7.16
CA PRO A 617 -19.42 -12.50 8.48
C PRO A 617 -20.68 -13.36 8.66
N ALA A 618 -20.97 -13.77 9.89
CA ALA A 618 -22.09 -14.68 10.18
C ALA A 618 -23.48 -14.11 9.81
N ASN A 619 -23.60 -12.80 9.72
CA ASN A 619 -24.83 -12.11 9.33
C ASN A 619 -24.96 -11.87 7.82
N ASP A 620 -23.99 -12.26 7.00
CA ASP A 620 -24.08 -12.19 5.54
C ASP A 620 -24.76 -13.47 5.02
N PRO A 621 -25.93 -13.37 4.37
CA PRO A 621 -26.69 -14.54 3.92
C PRO A 621 -26.08 -15.22 2.68
N ARG A 622 -25.06 -14.60 2.05
CA ARG A 622 -24.43 -15.15 0.84
C ARG A 622 -23.48 -16.31 1.20
N PRO A 623 -23.26 -17.25 0.28
CA PRO A 623 -22.28 -18.32 0.48
C PRO A 623 -20.85 -17.71 0.54
N ASN A 624 -19.96 -18.40 1.27
CA ASN A 624 -18.53 -18.09 1.23
C ASN A 624 -18.01 -18.15 -0.20
N LEU A 625 -16.93 -17.41 -0.49
CA LEU A 625 -16.24 -17.51 -1.76
C LEU A 625 -15.23 -18.66 -1.73
N GLY A 626 -15.34 -19.57 -2.68
CA GLY A 626 -14.42 -20.69 -2.84
C GLY A 626 -12.97 -20.23 -3.11
N ASP A 627 -12.05 -21.16 -2.99
CA ASP A 627 -10.64 -20.94 -3.34
C ASP A 627 -10.45 -20.69 -4.83
N TYR A 628 -9.32 -20.10 -5.18
CA TYR A 628 -8.90 -19.92 -6.57
C TYR A 628 -7.38 -20.01 -6.71
N PHE A 629 -6.97 -20.28 -7.97
CA PHE A 629 -5.58 -20.33 -8.36
C PHE A 629 -5.33 -19.41 -9.54
N ILE A 630 -4.31 -18.55 -9.43
CA ILE A 630 -3.85 -17.67 -10.50
C ILE A 630 -2.37 -17.98 -10.78
N ALA A 631 -2.04 -18.12 -12.06
CA ALA A 631 -0.67 -18.27 -12.52
C ALA A 631 -0.31 -17.16 -13.49
N GLY A 632 0.92 -16.67 -13.38
CA GLY A 632 1.55 -15.73 -14.29
C GLY A 632 2.88 -16.26 -14.81
N LEU A 633 3.28 -15.76 -15.98
CA LEU A 633 4.58 -16.03 -16.60
C LEU A 633 5.19 -14.71 -17.05
N THR A 634 6.49 -14.57 -16.85
CA THR A 634 7.28 -13.43 -17.33
C THR A 634 8.48 -13.97 -18.09
N LEU A 635 8.59 -13.67 -19.36
CA LEU A 635 9.75 -13.97 -20.17
C LEU A 635 10.54 -12.68 -20.37
N SER A 636 11.80 -12.64 -19.95
CA SER A 636 12.66 -11.48 -20.12
C SER A 636 13.98 -11.86 -20.78
N THR A 637 14.55 -10.93 -21.55
CA THR A 637 15.84 -11.11 -22.22
C THR A 637 16.53 -9.78 -22.47
N LYS A 638 17.87 -9.79 -22.42
CA LYS A 638 18.71 -8.75 -22.99
C LYS A 638 18.96 -9.07 -24.47
N ILE A 639 18.32 -8.36 -25.39
CA ILE A 639 18.48 -8.58 -26.83
C ILE A 639 19.89 -8.18 -27.26
N ALA A 640 20.37 -7.06 -26.74
CA ALA A 640 21.73 -6.55 -26.85
C ALA A 640 21.94 -5.50 -25.76
N GLU A 641 23.15 -5.36 -25.23
CA GLU A 641 23.46 -4.20 -24.42
C GLU A 641 23.27 -2.93 -25.27
N PRO A 642 22.45 -1.95 -24.88
CA PRO A 642 21.74 -1.73 -23.60
C PRO A 642 20.22 -2.05 -23.63
N LEU A 643 19.74 -2.90 -24.55
CA LEU A 643 18.32 -3.09 -24.80
C LEU A 643 17.77 -4.35 -24.13
N GLU A 644 16.78 -4.20 -23.28
CA GLU A 644 16.05 -5.28 -22.61
C GLU A 644 14.59 -5.34 -23.09
N PHE A 645 14.05 -6.56 -23.18
CA PHE A 645 12.67 -6.84 -23.50
C PHE A 645 12.07 -7.79 -22.47
N SER A 646 10.82 -7.55 -22.09
CA SER A 646 10.05 -8.55 -21.32
C SER A 646 8.61 -8.68 -21.80
N LEU A 647 8.05 -9.86 -21.62
CA LEU A 647 6.65 -10.19 -21.90
C LEU A 647 6.07 -10.88 -20.67
N ARG A 648 5.06 -10.26 -20.05
CA ARG A 648 4.33 -10.83 -18.91
C ARG A 648 2.93 -11.25 -19.34
N ALA A 649 2.54 -12.49 -19.00
CA ALA A 649 1.17 -12.98 -19.09
C ALA A 649 0.67 -13.29 -17.69
N ASN A 650 -0.45 -12.70 -17.28
CA ASN A 650 -1.06 -12.94 -15.97
C ASN A 650 -2.40 -13.66 -16.11
N ASN A 651 -2.77 -14.43 -15.07
CA ASN A 651 -3.97 -15.26 -15.05
C ASN A 651 -4.09 -16.15 -16.31
N ILE A 652 -3.01 -16.86 -16.66
CA ILE A 652 -2.88 -17.62 -17.92
C ILE A 652 -3.99 -18.67 -18.09
N PHE A 653 -4.52 -19.22 -17.00
CA PHE A 653 -5.61 -20.18 -17.02
C PHE A 653 -7.00 -19.53 -17.19
N GLY A 654 -7.10 -18.20 -17.05
CA GLY A 654 -8.37 -17.48 -17.17
C GLY A 654 -9.32 -17.76 -16.01
N THR A 655 -8.77 -17.95 -14.82
CA THR A 655 -9.57 -18.17 -13.60
C THR A 655 -10.50 -16.99 -13.37
N ASN A 656 -11.80 -17.27 -13.29
CA ASN A 656 -12.84 -16.29 -12.98
C ASN A 656 -13.03 -16.22 -11.47
N ALA A 657 -12.18 -15.48 -10.79
CA ALA A 657 -12.21 -15.30 -9.35
C ALA A 657 -12.94 -14.00 -8.98
N LYS A 658 -13.47 -13.96 -7.75
CA LYS A 658 -14.11 -12.78 -7.17
C LYS A 658 -13.57 -12.51 -5.77
N GLU A 659 -13.45 -11.25 -5.40
CA GLU A 659 -13.20 -10.81 -4.03
C GLU A 659 -14.51 -10.45 -3.34
N PRO A 660 -14.64 -10.70 -2.01
CA PRO A 660 -15.90 -10.48 -1.31
C PRO A 660 -16.20 -8.99 -1.16
N SER A 661 -17.39 -8.60 -1.58
CA SER A 661 -17.98 -7.31 -1.21
C SER A 661 -18.41 -7.34 0.25
N ILE A 662 -18.08 -6.29 1.00
CA ILE A 662 -18.43 -6.20 2.44
C ILE A 662 -19.92 -5.99 2.70
N ASN A 663 -20.71 -5.60 1.71
CA ASN A 663 -22.13 -5.31 1.87
C ASN A 663 -22.96 -5.98 0.77
N PRO A 664 -23.81 -6.98 1.14
CA PRO A 664 -24.63 -7.72 0.18
C PRO A 664 -25.70 -6.88 -0.51
N PHE A 665 -26.06 -5.74 0.07
CA PHE A 665 -27.08 -4.86 -0.51
C PHE A 665 -26.50 -3.85 -1.50
N LEU A 666 -25.21 -3.52 -1.37
CA LEU A 666 -24.53 -2.57 -2.27
C LEU A 666 -23.96 -3.29 -3.49
N LEU A 667 -23.30 -4.43 -3.28
CA LEU A 667 -22.77 -5.25 -4.36
C LEU A 667 -23.05 -6.75 -4.09
N PRO A 668 -24.23 -7.26 -4.50
CA PRO A 668 -24.60 -8.65 -4.27
C PRO A 668 -23.68 -9.67 -4.95
N GLY A 669 -23.12 -9.27 -6.12
CA GLY A 669 -22.37 -10.16 -7.00
C GLY A 669 -20.88 -10.27 -6.74
N ASP A 670 -20.33 -9.60 -5.73
CA ASP A 670 -18.91 -9.52 -5.42
C ASP A 670 -18.04 -8.85 -6.50
N VAL A 671 -16.78 -8.54 -6.17
CA VAL A 671 -15.85 -7.80 -7.02
C VAL A 671 -15.05 -8.77 -7.89
N PRO A 672 -15.06 -8.66 -9.22
CA PRO A 672 -14.29 -9.55 -10.09
C PRO A 672 -12.80 -9.27 -10.00
N VAL A 673 -12.00 -10.33 -9.88
CA VAL A 673 -10.53 -10.26 -9.99
C VAL A 673 -10.12 -10.09 -11.46
N THR A 674 -8.97 -9.50 -11.71
CA THR A 674 -8.44 -9.25 -13.06
C THR A 674 -8.35 -10.54 -13.88
N GLY A 675 -8.96 -10.54 -15.04
CA GLY A 675 -8.91 -11.61 -16.02
C GLY A 675 -7.52 -11.78 -16.65
N ARG A 676 -7.44 -12.56 -17.75
CA ARG A 676 -6.21 -12.73 -18.52
C ARG A 676 -5.69 -11.38 -19.00
N SER A 677 -4.38 -11.17 -18.86
CA SER A 677 -3.72 -9.98 -19.39
C SER A 677 -2.32 -10.32 -19.89
N VAL A 678 -1.88 -9.59 -20.91
CA VAL A 678 -0.53 -9.68 -21.46
C VAL A 678 0.03 -8.28 -21.57
N LEU A 679 1.27 -8.09 -21.08
CA LEU A 679 2.01 -6.82 -21.11
C LEU A 679 3.39 -7.06 -21.69
N GLY A 680 3.77 -6.27 -22.69
CA GLY A 680 5.13 -6.16 -23.20
C GLY A 680 5.85 -4.97 -22.57
N GLN A 681 7.16 -5.09 -22.39
CA GLN A 681 8.03 -4.01 -21.91
C GLN A 681 9.26 -3.93 -22.81
N ILE A 682 9.67 -2.72 -23.08
CA ILE A 682 10.97 -2.41 -23.69
C ILE A 682 11.69 -1.44 -22.75
N LYS A 683 12.97 -1.69 -22.45
CA LYS A 683 13.83 -0.83 -21.65
C LYS A 683 15.17 -0.63 -22.36
N TRP A 684 15.67 0.60 -22.35
CA TRP A 684 16.99 0.98 -22.82
C TRP A 684 17.75 1.71 -21.71
N SER A 685 18.92 1.18 -21.35
CA SER A 685 19.80 1.72 -20.31
C SER A 685 21.01 2.45 -20.93
N PHE A 686 21.50 3.56 -20.33
CA PHE A 686 22.60 4.37 -20.87
C PHE A 686 23.42 5.06 -19.78
#